data_1d2036f8edf854f856ec59fc22874ff1
#
_entry.id   1d2036f8edf854f856ec59fc22874ff1
#
_cell.length_a   1.000
_cell.length_b   1.000
_cell.length_c   1.000
_cell.angle_alpha   90.00
_cell.angle_beta   90.00
_cell.angle_gamma   90.00
#
_symmetry.space_group_name_H-M   'P 1'
#
loop_
_entity.id
_entity.type
_entity.pdbx_description
1 polymer ?
#
loop_
_entity_poly.entity_id
_entity_poly.type
_entity_poly.pdbx_seq_one_letter_code
_entity_poly.pdbx_strand_id
1 'polypeptide(L)'
;MNLLRKLSLIVCMAAALTITAQNVEISTPGTTMLLKAKQGENLKFLYFGNKLSSADAEAVRATEKARYDAYPAYGLDCSREAALAVKLADGNMSLDLKVDGIDTEQAADFTVTRITLRDKVYPFTVAVCYKAYNTVDMIETWTEITNGEKKKPVTLNKFASGYLPIRRGNVWLSSLYGQWANEGRLCEEPLQPGVKVIKNKDGVRNAHTAHSEVMFSLDGKAQENSGRVIGAALCYSGNYRLAIDTDETDWHHFFAGINEDNSTYNLRAGETFVTPALALTYSNEGASGASRNFHKWGRKYKLANGDKLRKILLNSWEGVYLDIKENEMHQMMADIASMGGELFVMDDGWFGDKYPRIKDNSSLGDWVVDKNKLPNGIGGLLAEAKKLGIKFGIWYEPEMSNTVSELYDAHPDWVIKAPKRDLQLGRGGTQVVLDLANPKVQDFIVGLFDELMTKYPEIDYVKWDANMEIKNHGSNYLTADNQSHLYIEYHRGFESVCQRIRAKYPALTIQACASGGGRANWGVLPYFDEFWVSDNTDALQRVYMQWGTSYFFPAIAMASHIAASPNHTTHRIVPLKYRCDVAMSARLGMEIQPKNMTDAEKALCRQAIADYKTIRPIVQFGDIYRLVSPYDDKGMASLMYVDEAKQKAAFFWWKTEHFYNQHFPRVTMAGLDPAKSYRVRELNRIDKKPLKWDGKVFTGEFLMTNGLEMPYNFSDRENRGDLSSHVLYLEAQ
;
A
#
# COMPACT_ATOMS: atom_id res chain seq x y z
N MET A 1 21.75 -7.13 -16.35
CA MET A 1 21.77 -6.08 -17.36
C MET A 1 21.42 -6.65 -18.76
N ASN A 2 20.32 -7.37 -18.92
CA ASN A 2 19.86 -7.88 -20.25
C ASN A 2 18.44 -8.46 -20.26
N LEU A 3 17.54 -8.13 -19.29
CA LEU A 3 16.16 -8.61 -19.30
C LEU A 3 15.13 -7.52 -19.64
N LEU A 4 15.53 -6.25 -19.68
CA LEU A 4 14.69 -5.14 -20.18
C LEU A 4 14.74 -4.98 -21.72
N ARG A 5 15.42 -5.86 -22.44
CA ARG A 5 15.60 -5.81 -23.92
C ARG A 5 14.80 -6.85 -24.70
N LYS A 6 13.86 -7.54 -24.08
CA LYS A 6 12.94 -8.45 -24.81
C LYS A 6 11.47 -8.04 -24.67
N LEU A 7 11.17 -6.75 -24.64
CA LEU A 7 9.90 -6.29 -25.16
C LEU A 7 10.10 -6.01 -26.66
N SER A 8 9.33 -6.71 -27.44
CA SER A 8 9.32 -6.76 -28.88
C SER A 8 9.55 -5.40 -29.52
N LEU A 9 10.58 -5.30 -30.37
CA LEU A 9 10.67 -4.30 -31.40
C LEU A 9 9.47 -4.44 -32.34
N ILE A 10 8.40 -3.70 -32.04
CA ILE A 10 7.48 -3.25 -33.08
C ILE A 10 7.99 -1.86 -33.44
N VAL A 11 8.66 -1.82 -34.59
CA VAL A 11 9.07 -0.56 -35.22
C VAL A 11 7.80 0.17 -35.63
N CYS A 12 7.33 1.12 -34.81
CA CYS A 12 6.42 2.16 -35.26
C CYS A 12 7.27 3.37 -35.68
N MET A 13 7.19 3.75 -36.93
CA MET A 13 7.81 4.95 -37.47
C MET A 13 7.41 6.16 -36.63
N ALA A 14 8.35 6.76 -35.92
CA ALA A 14 8.18 8.06 -35.31
C ALA A 14 8.13 9.10 -36.43
N ALA A 15 6.95 9.61 -36.73
CA ALA A 15 6.79 10.83 -37.50
C ALA A 15 7.20 11.98 -36.57
N ALA A 16 8.38 12.55 -36.78
CA ALA A 16 8.78 13.81 -36.16
C ALA A 16 7.87 14.92 -36.68
N LEU A 17 6.83 15.23 -35.94
CA LEU A 17 6.00 16.40 -36.17
C LEU A 17 6.69 17.62 -35.54
N THR A 18 7.14 18.57 -36.35
CA THR A 18 7.55 19.91 -35.94
C THR A 18 6.37 20.64 -35.33
N ILE A 19 6.42 20.88 -34.03
CA ILE A 19 5.26 21.33 -33.25
C ILE A 19 5.39 22.80 -32.90
N THR A 20 4.56 23.62 -33.52
CA THR A 20 4.19 24.95 -33.06
C THR A 20 3.21 24.81 -31.89
N ALA A 21 3.43 25.56 -30.78
CA ALA A 21 2.62 25.66 -29.57
C ALA A 21 1.65 24.49 -29.33
N GLN A 22 2.05 23.47 -28.56
CA GLN A 22 1.15 22.36 -28.25
C GLN A 22 0.51 22.52 -26.88
N ASN A 23 -0.80 22.39 -26.88
CA ASN A 23 -1.55 22.06 -25.67
C ASN A 23 -1.49 20.54 -25.49
N VAL A 24 -0.91 20.10 -24.38
CA VAL A 24 -0.81 18.67 -24.05
C VAL A 24 -2.05 18.28 -23.28
N GLU A 25 -2.74 17.24 -23.78
CA GLU A 25 -3.87 16.62 -23.09
C GLU A 25 -3.47 15.22 -22.64
N ILE A 26 -3.62 14.97 -21.34
CA ILE A 26 -3.37 13.69 -20.69
C ILE A 26 -4.72 13.23 -20.13
N SER A 27 -5.26 12.14 -20.65
CA SER A 27 -6.65 11.75 -20.40
C SER A 27 -6.79 10.28 -20.07
N THR A 28 -7.66 9.99 -19.11
CA THR A 28 -8.19 8.67 -18.75
C THR A 28 -9.67 8.58 -19.12
N PRO A 29 -10.40 7.50 -18.84
CA PRO A 29 -11.85 7.43 -19.08
C PRO A 29 -12.65 8.55 -18.41
N GLY A 30 -12.36 8.91 -17.16
CA GLY A 30 -13.11 9.91 -16.39
C GLY A 30 -12.34 11.18 -16.02
N THR A 31 -11.04 11.29 -16.34
CA THR A 31 -10.18 12.40 -15.90
C THR A 31 -9.44 13.04 -17.08
N THR A 32 -9.27 14.36 -17.05
CA THR A 32 -8.41 15.12 -17.97
C THR A 32 -7.42 15.99 -17.18
N MET A 33 -6.16 16.01 -17.62
CA MET A 33 -5.15 16.99 -17.28
C MET A 33 -4.75 17.78 -18.54
N LEU A 34 -4.74 19.10 -18.46
CA LEU A 34 -4.30 19.98 -19.55
C LEU A 34 -3.06 20.76 -19.14
N LEU A 35 -2.07 20.75 -20.03
CA LEU A 35 -0.82 21.50 -19.89
C LEU A 35 -0.63 22.38 -21.13
N LYS A 36 0.01 23.53 -20.94
CA LYS A 36 0.48 24.37 -22.03
C LYS A 36 1.98 24.21 -22.18
N ALA A 37 2.40 23.61 -23.27
CA ALA A 37 3.78 23.31 -23.60
C ALA A 37 4.16 23.99 -24.91
N LYS A 38 4.68 25.21 -24.84
CA LYS A 38 5.17 25.94 -26.02
C LYS A 38 6.70 25.94 -26.04
N GLN A 39 7.26 25.54 -27.16
CA GLN A 39 8.71 25.50 -27.37
C GLN A 39 9.39 26.78 -26.88
N GLY A 40 10.43 26.64 -26.04
CA GLY A 40 11.21 27.76 -25.49
C GLY A 40 10.51 28.53 -24.35
N GLU A 41 9.29 28.15 -23.95
CA GLU A 41 8.58 28.73 -22.81
C GLU A 41 8.53 27.71 -21.63
N ASN A 42 8.15 28.18 -20.43
CA ASN A 42 7.91 27.30 -19.28
C ASN A 42 6.74 26.36 -19.55
N LEU A 43 6.83 25.13 -19.07
CA LEU A 43 5.71 24.21 -19.04
C LEU A 43 4.68 24.68 -18.01
N LYS A 44 3.46 24.99 -18.43
CA LYS A 44 2.43 25.54 -17.56
C LYS A 44 1.28 24.56 -17.33
N PHE A 45 0.73 24.58 -16.12
CA PHE A 45 -0.48 23.85 -15.73
C PHE A 45 -1.74 24.66 -16.09
N LEU A 46 -2.78 23.98 -16.60
CA LEU A 46 -4.07 24.57 -16.93
C LEU A 46 -5.22 23.96 -16.16
N TYR A 47 -5.33 22.62 -16.14
CA TYR A 47 -6.49 21.92 -15.60
C TYR A 47 -6.14 20.52 -15.11
N PHE A 48 -6.80 20.09 -14.06
CA PHE A 48 -6.90 18.69 -13.63
C PHE A 48 -8.28 18.47 -13.00
N GLY A 49 -9.04 17.50 -13.50
CA GLY A 49 -10.39 17.22 -13.02
C GLY A 49 -11.13 16.26 -13.92
N ASN A 50 -12.46 16.39 -13.93
CA ASN A 50 -13.32 15.58 -14.78
C ASN A 50 -12.87 15.53 -16.23
N LYS A 51 -13.19 14.42 -16.89
CA LYS A 51 -13.03 14.28 -18.33
C LYS A 51 -13.71 15.45 -19.05
N LEU A 52 -12.96 16.16 -19.87
CA LEU A 52 -13.46 17.23 -20.72
C LEU A 52 -13.83 16.70 -22.09
N SER A 53 -14.89 17.26 -22.66
CA SER A 53 -15.13 17.17 -24.11
C SER A 53 -14.06 17.97 -24.88
N SER A 54 -13.87 17.69 -26.16
CA SER A 54 -12.94 18.49 -26.99
C SER A 54 -13.30 19.98 -27.00
N ALA A 55 -14.59 20.32 -26.99
CA ALA A 55 -15.07 21.70 -26.95
C ALA A 55 -14.75 22.37 -25.59
N ASP A 56 -14.98 21.67 -24.47
CA ASP A 56 -14.66 22.19 -23.13
C ASP A 56 -13.15 22.34 -22.95
N ALA A 57 -12.35 21.38 -23.43
CA ALA A 57 -10.90 21.48 -23.39
C ALA A 57 -10.39 22.71 -24.17
N GLU A 58 -10.96 22.99 -25.32
CA GLU A 58 -10.63 24.19 -26.10
C GLU A 58 -11.05 25.48 -25.38
N ALA A 59 -12.24 25.49 -24.78
CA ALA A 59 -12.71 26.63 -24.00
C ALA A 59 -11.80 26.90 -22.79
N VAL A 60 -11.36 25.83 -22.07
CA VAL A 60 -10.41 25.95 -20.95
C VAL A 60 -9.08 26.55 -21.45
N ARG A 61 -8.55 26.06 -22.56
CA ARG A 61 -7.30 26.58 -23.16
C ARG A 61 -7.40 28.07 -23.53
N ALA A 62 -8.57 28.50 -23.98
CA ALA A 62 -8.83 29.88 -24.37
C ALA A 62 -9.05 30.83 -23.18
N THR A 63 -9.66 30.37 -22.11
CA THR A 63 -10.14 31.21 -21.01
C THR A 63 -9.24 31.15 -19.75
N GLU A 64 -8.64 30.00 -19.47
CA GLU A 64 -7.87 29.83 -18.25
C GLU A 64 -6.47 30.43 -18.36
N LYS A 65 -6.11 31.21 -17.33
CA LYS A 65 -4.75 31.74 -17.23
C LYS A 65 -3.80 30.68 -16.68
N ALA A 66 -2.79 30.31 -17.45
CA ALA A 66 -1.72 29.40 -17.05
C ALA A 66 -0.78 30.10 -16.03
N ARG A 67 -1.19 30.15 -14.76
CA ARG A 67 -0.46 30.89 -13.70
C ARG A 67 0.78 30.17 -13.24
N TYR A 68 0.70 28.86 -13.03
CA TYR A 68 1.74 28.07 -12.38
C TYR A 68 2.46 27.16 -13.37
N ASP A 69 3.75 26.96 -13.13
CA ASP A 69 4.51 25.94 -13.85
C ASP A 69 3.98 24.56 -13.49
N ALA A 70 4.03 23.63 -14.42
CA ALA A 70 3.65 22.23 -14.14
C ALA A 70 4.77 21.46 -13.41
N TYR A 71 5.98 22.00 -13.36
CA TYR A 71 7.11 21.50 -12.58
C TYR A 71 8.02 22.66 -12.19
N PRO A 72 7.74 23.37 -11.08
CA PRO A 72 8.49 24.55 -10.68
C PRO A 72 9.91 24.20 -10.20
N ALA A 73 10.92 24.75 -10.84
CA ALA A 73 12.32 24.60 -10.46
C ALA A 73 12.83 25.87 -9.74
N TYR A 74 13.70 25.69 -8.75
CA TYR A 74 14.36 26.84 -8.11
C TYR A 74 15.21 27.61 -9.13
N GLY A 75 14.96 28.90 -9.28
CA GLY A 75 15.59 29.75 -10.24
C GLY A 75 14.89 31.11 -10.34
N LEU A 76 14.87 31.70 -11.54
CA LEU A 76 14.47 33.08 -11.80
C LEU A 76 13.07 33.46 -11.29
N ASP A 77 12.10 32.57 -11.35
CA ASP A 77 10.69 32.87 -11.08
C ASP A 77 10.09 32.09 -9.88
N CYS A 78 10.89 31.30 -9.15
CA CYS A 78 10.41 30.48 -8.06
C CYS A 78 10.68 31.12 -6.70
N SER A 79 9.71 31.88 -6.19
CA SER A 79 9.72 32.47 -4.83
C SER A 79 9.12 31.57 -3.74
N ARG A 80 8.58 30.41 -4.12
CA ARG A 80 7.90 29.44 -3.25
C ARG A 80 8.68 28.13 -3.16
N GLU A 81 8.07 27.12 -2.55
CA GLU A 81 8.60 25.77 -2.57
C GLU A 81 8.79 25.28 -4.03
N ALA A 82 9.97 24.75 -4.33
CA ALA A 82 10.28 24.21 -5.66
C ALA A 82 10.13 22.69 -5.69
N ALA A 83 9.77 22.14 -6.85
CA ALA A 83 9.82 20.71 -7.11
C ALA A 83 11.25 20.22 -7.35
N LEU A 84 12.12 21.09 -7.88
CA LEU A 84 13.51 20.79 -8.18
C LEU A 84 14.43 21.91 -7.69
N ALA A 85 15.49 21.54 -6.99
CA ALA A 85 16.59 22.44 -6.63
C ALA A 85 17.91 21.70 -6.84
N VAL A 86 18.81 22.31 -7.63
CA VAL A 86 20.08 21.72 -8.07
C VAL A 86 21.22 22.67 -7.83
N LYS A 87 22.34 22.18 -7.33
CA LYS A 87 23.63 22.88 -7.41
C LYS A 87 24.35 22.37 -8.65
N LEU A 88 24.46 23.27 -9.65
CA LEU A 88 25.12 22.99 -10.91
C LEU A 88 26.64 22.89 -10.76
N ALA A 89 27.32 22.45 -11.82
CA ALA A 89 28.75 22.12 -11.81
C ALA A 89 29.71 23.29 -11.48
N ASP A 90 29.27 24.52 -11.67
CA ASP A 90 30.01 25.75 -11.33
C ASP A 90 29.59 26.37 -9.98
N GLY A 91 28.62 25.73 -9.29
CA GLY A 91 28.08 26.21 -8.02
C GLY A 91 26.82 27.08 -8.17
N ASN A 92 26.37 27.39 -9.36
CA ASN A 92 25.12 28.10 -9.61
C ASN A 92 23.92 27.22 -9.15
N MET A 93 22.89 27.84 -8.59
CA MET A 93 21.68 27.15 -8.11
C MET A 93 20.43 27.58 -8.86
N SER A 94 20.52 28.49 -9.82
CA SER A 94 19.38 29.01 -10.57
C SER A 94 19.19 28.23 -11.87
N LEU A 95 18.03 27.63 -12.04
CA LEU A 95 17.61 26.93 -13.25
C LEU A 95 16.65 27.80 -14.08
N ASP A 96 16.76 27.71 -15.41
CA ASP A 96 15.80 28.30 -16.37
C ASP A 96 15.35 27.26 -17.39
N LEU A 97 14.49 26.37 -16.95
CA LEU A 97 14.00 25.22 -17.71
C LEU A 97 12.91 25.65 -18.70
N LYS A 98 13.08 25.32 -19.97
CA LYS A 98 12.13 25.62 -21.06
C LYS A 98 11.77 24.32 -21.79
N VAL A 99 10.55 24.26 -22.31
CA VAL A 99 10.09 23.15 -23.16
C VAL A 99 11.03 23.02 -24.38
N ASP A 100 11.59 21.83 -24.54
CA ASP A 100 12.52 21.48 -25.63
C ASP A 100 11.92 20.42 -26.58
N GLY A 101 11.03 19.57 -26.09
CA GLY A 101 10.38 18.56 -26.90
C GLY A 101 9.22 17.85 -26.18
N ILE A 102 8.39 17.18 -26.97
CA ILE A 102 7.27 16.37 -26.48
C ILE A 102 7.26 15.08 -27.30
N ASP A 103 7.31 13.96 -26.59
CA ASP A 103 7.19 12.62 -27.15
C ASP A 103 5.98 11.90 -26.56
N THR A 104 5.28 11.14 -27.38
CA THR A 104 4.11 10.36 -26.92
C THR A 104 4.24 8.92 -27.42
N GLU A 105 4.14 7.97 -26.50
CA GLU A 105 4.10 6.53 -26.79
C GLU A 105 2.72 5.98 -26.41
N GLN A 106 2.08 5.30 -27.34
CA GLN A 106 0.80 4.62 -27.13
C GLN A 106 1.01 3.12 -26.97
N ALA A 107 0.48 2.57 -25.89
CA ALA A 107 0.34 1.13 -25.66
C ALA A 107 -1.15 0.74 -25.60
N ALA A 108 -1.45 -0.55 -25.54
CA ALA A 108 -2.83 -1.03 -25.47
C ALA A 108 -3.58 -0.50 -24.23
N ASP A 109 -2.91 -0.48 -23.09
CA ASP A 109 -3.53 -0.15 -21.80
C ASP A 109 -3.26 1.27 -21.31
N PHE A 110 -2.30 1.98 -21.89
CA PHE A 110 -1.91 3.33 -21.44
C PHE A 110 -1.23 4.15 -22.55
N THR A 111 -1.16 5.45 -22.30
CA THR A 111 -0.37 6.39 -23.10
C THR A 111 0.66 7.04 -22.20
N VAL A 112 1.93 7.10 -22.63
CA VAL A 112 3.00 7.84 -21.95
C VAL A 112 3.30 9.10 -22.74
N THR A 113 3.23 10.26 -22.08
CA THR A 113 3.64 11.54 -22.62
C THR A 113 4.86 12.03 -21.86
N ARG A 114 5.96 12.30 -22.56
CA ARG A 114 7.22 12.79 -22.04
C ARG A 114 7.44 14.22 -22.55
N ILE A 115 7.56 15.17 -21.64
CA ILE A 115 7.80 16.58 -21.96
C ILE A 115 9.21 16.93 -21.48
N THR A 116 10.13 17.13 -22.41
CA THR A 116 11.52 17.47 -22.12
C THR A 116 11.65 18.95 -21.88
N LEU A 117 12.20 19.32 -20.73
CA LEU A 117 12.60 20.68 -20.37
C LEU A 117 14.12 20.77 -20.40
N ARG A 118 14.68 21.82 -20.98
CA ARG A 118 16.12 22.07 -21.07
C ARG A 118 16.46 23.41 -20.44
N ASP A 119 17.56 23.46 -19.68
CA ASP A 119 18.13 24.72 -19.26
C ASP A 119 18.75 25.45 -20.45
N LYS A 120 18.57 26.77 -20.50
CA LYS A 120 19.04 27.60 -21.61
C LYS A 120 20.57 27.70 -21.74
N VAL A 121 21.29 27.53 -20.64
CA VAL A 121 22.74 27.76 -20.57
C VAL A 121 23.48 26.48 -20.23
N TYR A 122 22.95 25.70 -19.29
CA TYR A 122 23.61 24.50 -18.78
C TYR A 122 23.16 23.25 -19.53
N PRO A 123 24.04 22.25 -19.70
CA PRO A 123 23.67 20.97 -20.29
C PRO A 123 22.90 20.14 -19.29
N PHE A 124 21.72 20.63 -18.87
CA PHE A 124 20.87 20.05 -17.85
C PHE A 124 19.45 19.92 -18.39
N THR A 125 18.86 18.72 -18.29
CA THR A 125 17.52 18.46 -18.79
C THR A 125 16.66 17.73 -17.75
N VAL A 126 15.35 17.98 -17.81
CA VAL A 126 14.34 17.29 -17.02
C VAL A 126 13.22 16.84 -17.94
N ALA A 127 12.96 15.56 -18.01
CA ALA A 127 11.75 15.06 -18.65
C ALA A 127 10.64 14.90 -17.59
N VAL A 128 9.54 15.62 -17.75
CA VAL A 128 8.33 15.43 -16.94
C VAL A 128 7.46 14.44 -17.69
N CYS A 129 7.23 13.28 -17.09
CA CYS A 129 6.58 12.15 -17.70
C CYS A 129 5.19 11.93 -17.10
N TYR A 130 4.22 11.60 -17.95
CA TYR A 130 2.84 11.27 -17.56
C TYR A 130 2.42 9.98 -18.24
N LYS A 131 1.90 9.04 -17.46
CA LYS A 131 1.31 7.80 -17.95
C LYS A 131 -0.17 7.79 -17.60
N ALA A 132 -1.02 7.93 -18.58
CA ALA A 132 -2.47 7.88 -18.44
C ALA A 132 -2.99 6.49 -18.84
N TYR A 133 -3.80 5.88 -17.98
CA TYR A 133 -4.39 4.56 -18.24
C TYR A 133 -5.68 4.67 -19.05
N ASN A 134 -5.89 3.74 -19.98
CA ASN A 134 -7.04 3.75 -20.88
C ASN A 134 -8.31 3.09 -20.28
N THR A 135 -8.16 2.34 -19.18
CA THR A 135 -9.24 1.51 -18.61
C THR A 135 -9.55 1.81 -17.15
N VAL A 136 -8.78 2.67 -16.52
CA VAL A 136 -8.96 3.12 -15.13
C VAL A 136 -8.64 4.60 -15.01
N ASP A 137 -9.26 5.30 -14.07
CA ASP A 137 -9.03 6.73 -13.84
C ASP A 137 -7.80 6.97 -13.00
N MET A 138 -6.63 6.74 -13.60
CA MET A 138 -5.35 6.94 -12.96
C MET A 138 -4.32 7.54 -13.91
N ILE A 139 -3.56 8.53 -13.43
CA ILE A 139 -2.40 9.11 -14.11
C ILE A 139 -1.20 8.95 -13.19
N GLU A 140 -0.11 8.35 -13.67
CA GLU A 140 1.18 8.35 -12.98
C GLU A 140 2.06 9.46 -13.57
N THR A 141 2.78 10.18 -12.71
CA THR A 141 3.78 11.18 -13.12
C THR A 141 5.11 10.93 -12.42
N TRP A 142 6.22 11.12 -13.14
CA TRP A 142 7.58 11.06 -12.61
C TRP A 142 8.48 11.99 -13.41
N THR A 143 9.70 12.19 -12.93
CA THR A 143 10.70 12.99 -13.62
C THR A 143 11.98 12.21 -13.88
N GLU A 144 12.63 12.51 -15.00
CA GLU A 144 13.94 12.00 -15.38
C GLU A 144 14.89 13.20 -15.48
N ILE A 145 15.80 13.29 -14.53
CA ILE A 145 16.72 14.42 -14.36
C ILE A 145 18.09 14.03 -14.89
N THR A 146 18.55 14.68 -15.94
CA THR A 146 19.80 14.31 -16.61
C THR A 146 20.85 15.41 -16.46
N ASN A 147 22.03 15.01 -15.96
CA ASN A 147 23.24 15.81 -15.97
C ASN A 147 24.00 15.60 -17.28
N GLY A 148 23.88 16.53 -18.22
CA GLY A 148 24.58 16.50 -19.52
C GLY A 148 26.01 17.01 -19.49
N GLU A 149 26.57 17.32 -18.32
CA GLU A 149 27.97 17.71 -18.17
C GLU A 149 28.91 16.60 -18.66
N LYS A 150 30.10 16.97 -19.14
CA LYS A 150 31.04 15.97 -19.64
C LYS A 150 31.90 15.29 -18.55
N LYS A 151 32.11 15.98 -17.43
CA LYS A 151 33.05 15.51 -16.39
C LYS A 151 32.62 15.79 -14.96
N LYS A 152 31.79 16.81 -14.74
CA LYS A 152 31.48 17.26 -13.38
C LYS A 152 30.12 16.76 -12.91
N PRO A 153 29.98 16.34 -11.66
CA PRO A 153 28.69 16.05 -11.07
C PRO A 153 27.89 17.32 -10.83
N VAL A 154 26.58 17.18 -10.71
CA VAL A 154 25.66 18.17 -10.12
C VAL A 154 25.07 17.57 -8.85
N THR A 155 24.65 18.42 -7.90
CA THR A 155 24.03 17.92 -6.66
C THR A 155 22.54 18.23 -6.69
N LEU A 156 21.72 17.18 -6.64
CA LEU A 156 20.28 17.30 -6.47
C LEU A 156 19.98 17.52 -4.99
N ASN A 157 19.45 18.71 -4.65
CA ASN A 157 19.08 19.07 -3.28
C ASN A 157 17.58 18.82 -3.02
N LYS A 158 16.75 18.94 -4.08
CA LYS A 158 15.32 18.64 -4.09
C LYS A 158 14.93 18.11 -5.46
N PHE A 159 14.10 17.09 -5.49
CA PHE A 159 13.76 16.36 -6.73
C PHE A 159 12.41 15.63 -6.57
N ALA A 160 11.32 16.41 -6.56
CA ALA A 160 9.97 15.87 -6.45
C ALA A 160 9.62 15.01 -7.67
N SER A 161 8.85 13.97 -7.45
CA SER A 161 8.28 13.12 -8.50
C SER A 161 7.23 13.85 -9.32
N GLY A 162 6.46 14.71 -8.65
CA GLY A 162 5.41 15.48 -9.27
C GLY A 162 4.96 16.67 -8.43
N TYR A 163 4.26 17.55 -9.09
CA TYR A 163 3.64 18.74 -8.54
C TYR A 163 2.23 18.90 -9.09
N LEU A 164 1.30 19.32 -8.25
CA LEU A 164 -0.08 19.60 -8.64
C LEU A 164 -0.59 20.84 -7.93
N PRO A 165 -0.90 21.94 -8.66
CA PRO A 165 -1.61 23.07 -8.10
C PRO A 165 -3.11 22.76 -7.99
N ILE A 166 -3.63 22.80 -6.76
CA ILE A 166 -5.05 22.59 -6.45
C ILE A 166 -5.70 23.95 -6.25
N ARG A 167 -6.80 24.19 -6.97
CA ARG A 167 -7.52 25.47 -6.89
C ARG A 167 -8.01 25.74 -5.48
N ARG A 168 -8.02 27.04 -5.13
CA ARG A 168 -8.56 27.59 -3.89
C ARG A 168 -10.01 27.14 -3.65
N GLY A 169 -10.35 26.99 -2.40
CA GLY A 169 -11.66 26.57 -1.93
C GLY A 169 -11.56 26.01 -0.51
N ASN A 170 -12.65 25.47 -0.01
CA ASN A 170 -12.68 24.77 1.27
C ASN A 170 -12.11 23.35 1.12
N VAL A 171 -10.79 23.26 0.90
CA VAL A 171 -10.09 21.99 0.66
C VAL A 171 -9.74 21.33 1.98
N TRP A 172 -10.10 20.05 2.09
CA TRP A 172 -9.77 19.19 3.23
C TRP A 172 -8.78 18.10 2.80
N LEU A 173 -7.83 17.84 3.68
CA LEU A 173 -6.83 16.78 3.52
C LEU A 173 -7.26 15.56 4.33
N SER A 174 -7.36 14.40 3.68
CA SER A 174 -7.44 13.11 4.34
C SER A 174 -6.09 12.41 4.21
N SER A 175 -5.52 11.99 5.32
CA SER A 175 -4.24 11.29 5.40
C SER A 175 -4.30 10.16 6.42
N LEU A 176 -3.37 9.22 6.36
CA LEU A 176 -3.24 8.16 7.34
C LEU A 176 -2.04 8.42 8.25
N TYR A 177 -2.21 8.20 9.53
CA TYR A 177 -1.15 8.29 10.53
C TYR A 177 -1.21 7.11 11.49
N GLY A 178 -0.21 6.99 12.36
CA GLY A 178 -0.21 5.96 13.40
C GLY A 178 1.15 5.77 14.05
N GLN A 179 1.35 4.57 14.47
CA GLN A 179 2.60 4.02 14.98
C GLN A 179 2.48 2.49 14.98
N TRP A 180 3.50 1.77 15.39
CA TRP A 180 3.40 0.33 15.59
C TRP A 180 2.17 -0.04 16.43
N ALA A 181 1.43 -1.04 15.99
CA ALA A 181 0.17 -1.53 16.57
C ALA A 181 -0.98 -0.50 16.59
N ASN A 182 -0.88 0.58 15.83
CA ASN A 182 -1.93 1.60 15.65
C ASN A 182 -1.85 2.28 14.28
N GLU A 183 -1.54 1.51 13.25
CA GLU A 183 -1.36 1.98 11.87
C GLU A 183 -2.67 2.36 11.19
N GLY A 184 -2.56 3.10 10.08
CA GLY A 184 -3.67 3.34 9.16
C GLY A 184 -4.83 4.15 9.73
N ARG A 185 -4.62 4.98 10.74
CA ARG A 185 -5.66 5.85 11.34
C ARG A 185 -5.95 7.02 10.42
N LEU A 186 -7.21 7.21 10.09
CA LEU A 186 -7.67 8.34 9.27
C LEU A 186 -7.57 9.65 10.06
N CYS A 187 -6.96 10.66 9.43
CA CYS A 187 -6.92 12.04 9.86
C CYS A 187 -7.50 12.93 8.77
N GLU A 188 -8.45 13.78 9.12
CA GLU A 188 -9.08 14.72 8.20
C GLU A 188 -8.98 16.14 8.77
N GLU A 189 -8.43 17.06 8.00
CA GLU A 189 -8.22 18.46 8.43
C GLU A 189 -8.41 19.43 7.27
N PRO A 190 -8.93 20.64 7.50
CA PRO A 190 -8.96 21.69 6.49
C PRO A 190 -7.55 22.21 6.22
N LEU A 191 -7.22 22.47 4.98
CA LEU A 191 -5.96 23.13 4.62
C LEU A 191 -6.01 24.61 5.06
N GLN A 192 -4.89 25.07 5.62
CA GLN A 192 -4.71 26.44 6.12
C GLN A 192 -3.50 27.08 5.44
N PRO A 193 -3.42 28.42 5.36
CA PRO A 193 -2.23 29.13 4.86
C PRO A 193 -0.94 28.66 5.54
N GLY A 194 0.10 28.46 4.77
CA GLY A 194 1.39 27.92 5.20
C GLY A 194 1.69 26.55 4.63
N VAL A 195 2.69 25.85 5.17
CA VAL A 195 3.17 24.58 4.62
C VAL A 195 2.84 23.43 5.56
N LYS A 196 1.97 22.52 5.13
CA LYS A 196 1.75 21.22 5.75
C LYS A 196 2.73 20.22 5.14
N VAL A 197 3.45 19.47 5.99
CA VAL A 197 4.37 18.41 5.53
C VAL A 197 4.03 17.09 6.18
N ILE A 198 3.91 16.05 5.35
CA ILE A 198 3.81 14.64 5.75
C ILE A 198 5.08 13.98 5.23
N LYS A 199 5.90 13.42 6.14
CA LYS A 199 7.18 12.82 5.75
C LYS A 199 7.60 11.67 6.65
N ASN A 200 8.43 10.79 6.10
CA ASN A 200 9.07 9.71 6.83
C ASN A 200 10.58 9.69 6.56
N LYS A 201 11.36 9.22 7.54
CA LYS A 201 12.83 9.07 7.49
C LYS A 201 13.33 7.76 8.09
N ASP A 202 12.45 6.78 8.26
CA ASP A 202 12.78 5.53 8.95
C ASP A 202 13.50 4.51 8.03
N GLY A 203 13.64 4.82 6.75
CA GLY A 203 14.36 4.01 5.76
C GLY A 203 13.60 2.74 5.35
N VAL A 204 13.24 1.89 6.31
CA VAL A 204 12.60 0.59 6.08
C VAL A 204 11.11 0.62 6.41
N ARG A 205 10.74 1.00 7.64
CA ARG A 205 9.37 1.02 8.15
C ARG A 205 8.72 2.40 7.94
N ASN A 206 8.41 2.74 6.71
CA ASN A 206 8.06 4.10 6.31
C ASN A 206 6.55 4.42 6.30
N ALA A 207 5.68 3.47 6.68
CA ALA A 207 4.24 3.68 6.77
C ALA A 207 3.68 3.58 8.21
N HIS A 208 4.51 3.51 9.27
CA HIS A 208 4.02 3.50 10.66
C HIS A 208 3.49 4.86 11.10
N THR A 209 4.31 5.91 10.97
CA THR A 209 3.97 7.25 11.50
C THR A 209 3.02 8.02 10.59
N ALA A 210 3.19 7.89 9.30
CA ALA A 210 2.34 8.47 8.27
C ALA A 210 2.46 7.66 6.99
N HIS A 211 1.54 7.85 6.06
CA HIS A 211 1.53 7.19 4.76
C HIS A 211 1.89 8.14 3.63
N SER A 212 2.39 7.59 2.52
CA SER A 212 2.72 8.33 1.30
C SER A 212 1.51 8.56 0.38
N GLU A 213 0.32 8.33 0.88
CA GLU A 213 -0.98 8.48 0.21
C GLU A 213 -1.82 9.56 0.89
N VAL A 214 -2.50 10.38 0.09
CA VAL A 214 -3.40 11.45 0.57
C VAL A 214 -4.60 11.62 -0.35
N MET A 215 -5.70 12.19 0.18
CA MET A 215 -6.83 12.67 -0.61
C MET A 215 -7.12 14.13 -0.27
N PHE A 216 -7.50 14.89 -1.30
CA PHE A 216 -7.96 16.28 -1.19
C PHE A 216 -9.43 16.34 -1.55
N SER A 217 -10.28 16.63 -0.57
CA SER A 217 -11.70 16.90 -0.79
C SER A 217 -11.89 18.38 -1.12
N LEU A 218 -12.45 18.68 -2.28
CA LEU A 218 -12.47 20.05 -2.83
C LEU A 218 -13.68 20.88 -2.38
N ASP A 219 -14.68 20.23 -1.78
CA ASP A 219 -15.98 20.82 -1.45
C ASP A 219 -16.25 20.84 0.06
N GLY A 220 -15.22 20.78 0.89
CA GLY A 220 -15.32 20.68 2.33
C GLY A 220 -14.86 19.33 2.86
N LYS A 221 -15.22 18.97 4.10
CA LYS A 221 -14.88 17.68 4.69
C LYS A 221 -15.32 16.53 3.78
N ALA A 222 -14.46 15.53 3.62
CA ALA A 222 -14.70 14.41 2.73
C ALA A 222 -16.04 13.72 3.01
N GLN A 223 -16.78 13.44 1.94
CA GLN A 223 -17.95 12.59 1.94
C GLN A 223 -17.60 11.27 1.26
N GLU A 224 -18.16 10.16 1.74
CA GLU A 224 -17.78 8.85 1.21
C GLU A 224 -18.26 8.62 -0.22
N ASN A 225 -19.48 9.01 -0.56
CA ASN A 225 -20.09 8.67 -1.85
C ASN A 225 -20.56 9.90 -2.65
N SER A 226 -20.05 11.08 -2.34
CA SER A 226 -20.36 12.32 -3.06
C SER A 226 -19.27 13.37 -2.87
N GLY A 227 -19.23 14.37 -3.77
CA GLY A 227 -18.25 15.45 -3.74
C GLY A 227 -17.01 15.13 -4.57
N ARG A 228 -16.22 16.18 -4.84
CA ARG A 228 -15.02 16.11 -5.68
C ARG A 228 -13.79 15.79 -4.83
N VAL A 229 -13.06 14.75 -5.23
CA VAL A 229 -11.86 14.29 -4.51
C VAL A 229 -10.72 14.09 -5.49
N ILE A 230 -9.53 14.60 -5.15
CA ILE A 230 -8.25 14.25 -5.77
C ILE A 230 -7.55 13.27 -4.85
N GLY A 231 -7.20 12.09 -5.36
CA GLY A 231 -6.35 11.13 -4.67
C GLY A 231 -4.92 11.17 -5.21
N ALA A 232 -3.94 11.05 -4.33
CA ALA A 232 -2.52 11.00 -4.67
C ALA A 232 -1.80 9.93 -3.85
N ALA A 233 -0.90 9.17 -4.50
CA ALA A 233 -0.10 8.13 -3.86
C ALA A 233 1.32 8.11 -4.46
N LEU A 234 2.33 8.29 -3.63
CA LEU A 234 3.72 8.14 -4.08
C LEU A 234 4.09 6.65 -4.10
N CYS A 235 4.41 6.12 -5.27
CA CYS A 235 4.79 4.72 -5.48
C CYS A 235 6.25 4.47 -5.05
N TYR A 236 6.54 4.63 -3.78
CA TYR A 236 7.88 4.55 -3.23
C TYR A 236 7.89 3.93 -1.84
N SER A 237 8.76 2.97 -1.60
CA SER A 237 8.92 2.30 -0.29
C SER A 237 10.18 2.74 0.46
N GLY A 238 10.72 3.90 0.13
CA GLY A 238 11.81 4.58 0.85
C GLY A 238 11.32 5.80 1.62
N ASN A 239 12.23 6.64 2.05
CA ASN A 239 11.91 7.90 2.73
C ASN A 239 11.21 8.87 1.78
N TYR A 240 10.06 9.38 2.17
CA TYR A 240 9.23 10.25 1.33
C TYR A 240 8.91 11.58 2.01
N ARG A 241 8.55 12.56 1.19
CA ARG A 241 8.02 13.85 1.62
C ARG A 241 6.86 14.26 0.71
N LEU A 242 5.72 14.53 1.34
CA LEU A 242 4.58 15.20 0.74
C LEU A 242 4.48 16.58 1.37
N ALA A 243 4.37 17.63 0.57
CA ALA A 243 4.21 19.00 1.06
C ALA A 243 3.04 19.68 0.38
N ILE A 244 2.26 20.39 1.14
CA ILE A 244 1.16 21.23 0.65
C ILE A 244 1.45 22.65 1.11
N ASP A 245 1.82 23.53 0.18
CA ASP A 245 2.04 24.95 0.41
C ASP A 245 0.79 25.72 0.02
N THR A 246 0.02 26.15 1.01
CA THR A 246 -1.19 26.97 0.79
C THR A 246 -0.78 28.44 0.78
N ASP A 247 -0.95 29.07 -0.38
CA ASP A 247 -0.53 30.46 -0.61
C ASP A 247 -1.54 31.50 -0.07
N GLU A 248 -1.15 32.77 -0.11
CA GLU A 248 -1.97 33.91 0.36
C GLU A 248 -3.24 34.15 -0.47
N THR A 249 -3.42 33.41 -1.56
CA THR A 249 -4.62 33.45 -2.40
C THR A 249 -5.42 32.15 -2.33
N ASP A 250 -5.12 31.29 -1.33
CA ASP A 250 -5.74 29.99 -1.05
C ASP A 250 -5.56 28.96 -2.18
N TRP A 251 -4.52 29.08 -3.00
CA TRP A 251 -4.10 27.97 -3.84
C TRP A 251 -3.24 27.01 -3.04
N HIS A 252 -3.45 25.73 -3.27
CA HIS A 252 -2.72 24.66 -2.57
C HIS A 252 -1.74 24.00 -3.53
N HIS A 253 -0.47 24.13 -3.26
CA HIS A 253 0.63 23.61 -4.10
C HIS A 253 1.09 22.29 -3.51
N PHE A 254 0.66 21.16 -4.11
CA PHE A 254 1.01 19.82 -3.65
C PHE A 254 2.28 19.34 -4.36
N PHE A 255 3.26 18.91 -3.57
CA PHE A 255 4.53 18.30 -3.98
C PHE A 255 4.65 16.92 -3.36
N ALA A 256 5.13 15.94 -4.14
CA ALA A 256 5.39 14.60 -3.65
C ALA A 256 6.68 14.05 -4.24
N GLY A 257 7.50 13.42 -3.42
CA GLY A 257 8.75 12.82 -3.87
C GLY A 257 9.55 12.16 -2.75
N ILE A 258 10.77 11.79 -3.07
CA ILE A 258 11.76 11.30 -2.10
C ILE A 258 12.03 12.42 -1.08
N ASN A 259 12.16 12.03 0.19
CA ASN A 259 12.53 12.96 1.24
C ASN A 259 14.00 13.37 1.08
N GLU A 260 14.22 14.66 0.88
CA GLU A 260 15.55 15.25 0.69
C GLU A 260 16.36 15.38 2.00
N ASP A 261 15.75 15.21 3.16
CA ASP A 261 16.43 15.28 4.46
C ASP A 261 17.55 14.23 4.52
N ASN A 262 18.80 14.69 4.57
CA ASN A 262 20.02 13.87 4.54
C ASN A 262 20.16 12.96 3.30
N SER A 263 19.50 13.30 2.20
CA SER A 263 19.43 12.50 0.97
C SER A 263 19.77 13.34 -0.28
N THR A 264 20.64 14.33 -0.17
CA THR A 264 21.18 15.01 -1.34
C THR A 264 21.88 13.99 -2.26
N TYR A 265 21.70 14.13 -3.57
CA TYR A 265 22.20 13.17 -4.53
C TYR A 265 23.19 13.78 -5.51
N ASN A 266 24.42 13.27 -5.53
CA ASN A 266 25.47 13.68 -6.47
C ASN A 266 25.28 12.91 -7.79
N LEU A 267 24.65 13.56 -8.77
CA LEU A 267 24.39 12.99 -10.08
C LEU A 267 25.63 13.18 -10.98
N ARG A 268 26.27 12.09 -11.38
CA ARG A 268 27.49 12.11 -12.18
C ARG A 268 27.24 12.67 -13.58
N ALA A 269 28.30 13.07 -14.24
CA ALA A 269 28.24 13.48 -15.64
C ALA A 269 27.69 12.37 -16.54
N GLY A 270 26.71 12.70 -17.37
CA GLY A 270 26.02 11.78 -18.28
C GLY A 270 24.97 10.86 -17.63
N GLU A 271 24.76 10.95 -16.30
CA GLU A 271 23.75 10.13 -15.62
C GLU A 271 22.37 10.78 -15.63
N THR A 272 21.35 9.93 -15.55
CA THR A 272 19.95 10.31 -15.37
C THR A 272 19.43 9.74 -14.05
N PHE A 273 18.87 10.61 -13.21
CA PHE A 273 18.15 10.24 -12.00
C PHE A 273 16.65 10.15 -12.32
N VAL A 274 16.04 8.98 -12.08
CA VAL A 274 14.61 8.77 -12.25
C VAL A 274 13.94 8.79 -10.88
N THR A 275 12.95 9.65 -10.71
CA THR A 275 12.15 9.71 -9.48
C THR A 275 11.10 8.60 -9.46
N PRO A 276 10.62 8.15 -8.28
CA PRO A 276 9.47 7.25 -8.21
C PRO A 276 8.21 7.89 -8.79
N ALA A 277 7.27 7.06 -9.25
CA ALA A 277 6.01 7.58 -9.78
C ALA A 277 5.10 8.12 -8.67
N LEU A 278 4.41 9.23 -8.95
CA LEU A 278 3.27 9.74 -8.19
C LEU A 278 2.00 9.39 -8.95
N ALA A 279 1.15 8.57 -8.37
CA ALA A 279 -0.15 8.22 -8.92
C ALA A 279 -1.20 9.25 -8.51
N LEU A 280 -1.98 9.75 -9.46
CA LEU A 280 -3.02 10.76 -9.29
C LEU A 280 -4.35 10.25 -9.82
N THR A 281 -5.44 10.50 -9.09
CA THR A 281 -6.80 10.21 -9.54
C THR A 281 -7.75 11.35 -9.19
N TYR A 282 -8.86 11.42 -9.91
CA TYR A 282 -9.96 12.34 -9.62
C TYR A 282 -11.29 11.59 -9.57
N SER A 283 -12.18 11.99 -8.68
CA SER A 283 -13.51 11.41 -8.54
C SER A 283 -14.55 12.47 -8.17
N ASN A 284 -15.77 12.36 -8.72
CA ASN A 284 -16.97 13.08 -8.27
C ASN A 284 -17.81 12.28 -7.28
N GLU A 285 -17.42 11.03 -7.02
CA GLU A 285 -18.16 10.09 -6.19
C GLU A 285 -17.54 9.98 -4.78
N GLY A 286 -17.01 11.09 -4.28
CA GLY A 286 -16.43 11.18 -2.95
C GLY A 286 -15.15 10.35 -2.76
N ALA A 287 -14.80 10.15 -1.50
CA ALA A 287 -13.61 9.40 -1.10
C ALA A 287 -13.68 7.91 -1.52
N SER A 288 -14.86 7.28 -1.43
CA SER A 288 -15.04 5.90 -1.91
C SER A 288 -14.86 5.79 -3.43
N GLY A 289 -15.24 6.81 -4.21
CA GLY A 289 -14.97 6.87 -5.64
C GLY A 289 -13.48 6.89 -5.96
N ALA A 290 -12.72 7.77 -5.31
CA ALA A 290 -11.27 7.81 -5.44
C ALA A 290 -10.62 6.49 -4.98
N SER A 291 -11.12 5.88 -3.89
CA SER A 291 -10.66 4.56 -3.43
C SER A 291 -10.87 3.48 -4.50
N ARG A 292 -12.05 3.44 -5.13
CA ARG A 292 -12.32 2.47 -6.22
C ARG A 292 -11.35 2.62 -7.39
N ASN A 293 -10.96 3.85 -7.73
CA ASN A 293 -9.96 4.09 -8.76
C ASN A 293 -8.59 3.50 -8.37
N PHE A 294 -8.10 3.77 -7.15
CA PHE A 294 -6.88 3.14 -6.62
C PHE A 294 -6.98 1.62 -6.59
N HIS A 295 -8.11 1.06 -6.17
CA HIS A 295 -8.28 -0.38 -6.05
C HIS A 295 -8.29 -1.08 -7.42
N LYS A 296 -8.99 -0.53 -8.42
CA LYS A 296 -9.02 -1.06 -9.79
C LYS A 296 -7.66 -0.99 -10.45
N TRP A 297 -7.00 0.19 -10.37
CA TRP A 297 -5.65 0.37 -10.86
C TRP A 297 -4.66 -0.57 -10.16
N GLY A 298 -4.75 -0.64 -8.83
CA GLY A 298 -3.90 -1.49 -8.01
C GLY A 298 -4.00 -2.96 -8.42
N ARG A 299 -5.21 -3.52 -8.45
CA ARG A 299 -5.44 -4.92 -8.83
C ARG A 299 -4.96 -5.22 -10.24
N LYS A 300 -5.18 -4.31 -11.19
CA LYS A 300 -4.90 -4.58 -12.61
C LYS A 300 -3.43 -4.34 -12.99
N TYR A 301 -2.75 -3.36 -12.37
CA TYR A 301 -1.47 -2.86 -12.89
C TYR A 301 -0.33 -2.82 -11.88
N LYS A 302 -0.60 -2.87 -10.58
CA LYS A 302 0.43 -2.66 -9.55
C LYS A 302 0.62 -3.82 -8.61
N LEU A 303 -0.45 -4.42 -8.14
CA LEU A 303 -0.37 -5.50 -7.16
C LEU A 303 0.12 -6.79 -7.82
N ALA A 304 1.15 -7.40 -7.27
CA ALA A 304 1.58 -8.72 -7.72
C ALA A 304 0.42 -9.73 -7.63
N ASN A 305 0.17 -10.47 -8.72
CA ASN A 305 -0.95 -11.41 -8.81
C ASN A 305 -2.30 -10.80 -8.35
N GLY A 306 -2.57 -9.53 -8.69
CA GLY A 306 -3.78 -8.81 -8.28
C GLY A 306 -5.10 -9.39 -8.79
N ASP A 307 -5.04 -10.32 -9.72
CA ASP A 307 -6.14 -11.10 -10.31
C ASP A 307 -6.39 -12.47 -9.65
N LYS A 308 -5.53 -12.87 -8.66
CA LYS A 308 -5.61 -14.18 -8.00
C LYS A 308 -6.17 -14.06 -6.60
N LEU A 309 -7.21 -14.83 -6.30
CA LEU A 309 -7.77 -14.93 -4.94
C LEU A 309 -6.71 -15.37 -3.93
N ARG A 310 -6.68 -14.71 -2.78
CA ARG A 310 -5.81 -15.08 -1.66
C ARG A 310 -6.39 -16.23 -0.87
N LYS A 311 -5.50 -17.11 -0.42
CA LYS A 311 -5.85 -18.28 0.40
C LYS A 311 -6.17 -17.89 1.84
N ILE A 312 -7.06 -18.65 2.48
CA ILE A 312 -7.37 -18.52 3.90
C ILE A 312 -6.27 -19.24 4.68
N LEU A 313 -5.52 -18.50 5.49
CA LEU A 313 -4.37 -19.04 6.20
C LEU A 313 -4.56 -19.12 7.72
N LEU A 314 -3.73 -19.93 8.37
CA LEU A 314 -3.38 -19.82 9.78
C LEU A 314 -1.90 -19.48 9.90
N ASN A 315 -1.58 -18.38 10.59
CA ASN A 315 -0.21 -18.01 10.95
C ASN A 315 0.08 -18.50 12.39
N SER A 316 1.29 -19.01 12.63
CA SER A 316 1.65 -19.59 13.93
C SER A 316 2.06 -18.56 14.99
N TRP A 317 2.29 -17.27 14.64
CA TRP A 317 2.93 -16.28 15.53
C TRP A 317 2.18 -16.13 16.86
N GLU A 318 0.96 -15.64 16.88
CA GLU A 318 0.20 -15.51 18.14
C GLU A 318 -0.21 -16.85 18.75
N GLY A 319 -0.01 -17.96 18.03
CA GLY A 319 -0.27 -19.30 18.52
C GLY A 319 0.84 -19.85 19.42
N VAL A 320 2.10 -19.64 19.04
CA VAL A 320 3.26 -20.26 19.70
C VAL A 320 4.46 -19.32 19.83
N TYR A 321 4.44 -18.13 19.20
CA TYR A 321 5.60 -17.22 19.12
C TYR A 321 6.86 -17.97 18.63
N LEU A 322 8.00 -17.79 19.30
CA LEU A 322 9.27 -18.44 18.97
C LEU A 322 9.36 -19.91 19.43
N ASP A 323 8.35 -20.44 20.16
CA ASP A 323 8.35 -21.82 20.67
C ASP A 323 7.85 -22.80 19.60
N ILE A 324 8.51 -22.79 18.44
CA ILE A 324 8.23 -23.70 17.32
C ILE A 324 8.59 -25.15 17.73
N LYS A 325 7.64 -26.06 17.56
CA LYS A 325 7.81 -27.51 17.74
C LYS A 325 7.09 -28.26 16.61
N GLU A 326 7.73 -29.23 16.01
CA GLU A 326 7.21 -29.95 14.84
C GLU A 326 5.80 -30.51 15.10
N ASN A 327 5.57 -31.15 16.25
CA ASN A 327 4.26 -31.70 16.59
C ASN A 327 3.18 -30.64 16.74
N GLU A 328 3.52 -29.46 17.29
CA GLU A 328 2.59 -28.32 17.37
C GLU A 328 2.25 -27.79 15.97
N MET A 329 3.23 -27.70 15.09
CA MET A 329 3.01 -27.27 13.69
C MET A 329 2.09 -28.28 12.97
N HIS A 330 2.31 -29.58 13.13
CA HIS A 330 1.44 -30.62 12.56
C HIS A 330 0.01 -30.48 13.10
N GLN A 331 -0.18 -30.26 14.41
CA GLN A 331 -1.51 -30.11 15.00
C GLN A 331 -2.20 -28.83 14.47
N MET A 332 -1.50 -27.70 14.41
CA MET A 332 -2.06 -26.44 13.89
C MET A 332 -2.46 -26.60 12.40
N MET A 333 -1.66 -27.30 11.60
CA MET A 333 -2.00 -27.62 10.20
C MET A 333 -3.27 -28.48 10.10
N ALA A 334 -3.39 -29.52 10.95
CA ALA A 334 -4.58 -30.36 10.99
C ALA A 334 -5.83 -29.57 11.41
N ASP A 335 -5.70 -28.70 12.41
CA ASP A 335 -6.80 -27.87 12.90
C ASP A 335 -7.30 -26.90 11.81
N ILE A 336 -6.42 -26.16 11.13
CA ILE A 336 -6.84 -25.24 10.08
C ILE A 336 -7.44 -25.97 8.87
N ALA A 337 -6.88 -27.11 8.49
CA ALA A 337 -7.44 -27.94 7.44
C ALA A 337 -8.86 -28.41 7.79
N SER A 338 -9.10 -28.86 9.06
CA SER A 338 -10.40 -29.28 9.55
C SER A 338 -11.46 -28.18 9.57
N MET A 339 -11.03 -26.92 9.74
CA MET A 339 -11.88 -25.73 9.68
C MET A 339 -12.11 -25.23 8.24
N GLY A 340 -11.45 -25.84 7.25
CA GLY A 340 -11.60 -25.48 5.83
C GLY A 340 -10.64 -24.38 5.35
N GLY A 341 -9.58 -24.07 6.12
CA GLY A 341 -8.49 -23.23 5.67
C GLY A 341 -7.66 -23.88 4.57
N GLU A 342 -6.80 -23.11 3.94
CA GLU A 342 -6.15 -23.49 2.69
C GLU A 342 -4.61 -23.42 2.76
N LEU A 343 -4.07 -22.75 3.79
CA LEU A 343 -2.65 -22.48 3.94
C LEU A 343 -2.26 -22.41 5.42
N PHE A 344 -1.13 -22.96 5.77
CA PHE A 344 -0.48 -22.75 7.07
C PHE A 344 0.84 -22.01 6.87
N VAL A 345 1.10 -21.00 7.69
CA VAL A 345 2.33 -20.20 7.66
C VAL A 345 3.08 -20.37 8.97
N MET A 346 4.25 -20.97 8.91
CA MET A 346 5.18 -21.02 10.04
C MET A 346 5.92 -19.69 10.15
N ASP A 347 5.72 -18.98 11.27
CA ASP A 347 6.32 -17.67 11.54
C ASP A 347 7.74 -17.77 12.13
N ASP A 348 8.28 -16.68 12.70
CA ASP A 348 9.62 -16.58 13.29
C ASP A 348 9.90 -17.69 14.33
N GLY A 349 11.14 -18.15 14.41
CA GLY A 349 11.61 -19.10 15.43
C GLY A 349 12.03 -20.47 14.91
N TRP A 350 11.97 -20.76 13.62
CA TRP A 350 12.25 -22.09 13.05
C TRP A 350 13.75 -22.36 12.78
N PHE A 351 14.62 -21.37 12.85
CA PHE A 351 16.00 -21.36 12.40
C PHE A 351 17.00 -21.13 13.54
N GLY A 352 18.31 -21.30 13.25
CA GLY A 352 19.43 -21.06 14.12
C GLY A 352 20.04 -22.37 14.65
N ASP A 353 21.23 -22.72 14.17
CA ASP A 353 21.98 -23.90 14.60
C ASP A 353 23.01 -23.54 15.69
N LYS A 354 24.04 -22.78 15.34
CA LYS A 354 25.09 -22.34 16.28
C LYS A 354 24.53 -21.40 17.36
N TYR A 355 23.67 -20.50 16.98
CA TYR A 355 22.99 -19.56 17.87
C TYR A 355 21.47 -19.82 17.84
N PRO A 356 20.88 -20.61 18.76
CA PRO A 356 19.45 -20.96 18.70
C PRO A 356 18.52 -19.75 18.78
N ARG A 357 17.50 -19.69 17.90
CA ARG A 357 16.47 -18.65 17.88
C ARG A 357 15.39 -18.92 18.93
N ILE A 358 15.70 -18.67 20.21
CA ILE A 358 14.77 -18.81 21.35
C ILE A 358 14.29 -17.47 21.89
N LYS A 359 14.95 -16.39 21.48
CA LYS A 359 14.61 -14.99 21.78
C LYS A 359 14.95 -14.13 20.57
N ASP A 360 14.48 -12.88 20.55
CA ASP A 360 14.71 -11.90 19.48
C ASP A 360 16.17 -11.43 19.32
N ASN A 361 17.11 -11.96 20.06
CA ASN A 361 18.47 -11.44 20.19
C ASN A 361 19.56 -12.27 19.52
N SER A 362 19.19 -13.29 18.74
CA SER A 362 20.15 -14.18 18.07
C SER A 362 19.64 -14.74 16.76
N SER A 363 20.56 -15.24 15.94
CA SER A 363 20.36 -16.04 14.73
C SER A 363 19.72 -15.37 13.52
N LEU A 364 19.19 -14.16 13.66
CA LEU A 364 18.65 -13.49 12.48
C LEU A 364 19.77 -13.30 11.43
N GLY A 365 19.57 -13.82 10.23
CA GLY A 365 20.60 -13.95 9.19
C GLY A 365 21.04 -15.39 8.94
N ASP A 366 20.90 -16.27 9.94
CA ASP A 366 21.31 -17.68 9.87
C ASP A 366 20.11 -18.58 9.53
N TRP A 367 19.76 -18.67 8.28
CA TRP A 367 18.53 -19.33 7.83
C TRP A 367 18.67 -20.87 7.74
N VAL A 368 19.29 -21.45 8.76
CA VAL A 368 19.47 -22.91 8.91
C VAL A 368 18.43 -23.46 9.89
N VAL A 369 17.74 -24.52 9.49
CA VAL A 369 16.67 -25.14 10.31
C VAL A 369 17.23 -25.62 11.65
N ASP A 370 16.62 -25.22 12.75
CA ASP A 370 16.88 -25.76 14.08
C ASP A 370 16.32 -27.19 14.18
N LYS A 371 17.22 -28.17 14.16
CA LYS A 371 16.87 -29.60 14.21
C LYS A 371 16.30 -30.06 15.56
N ASN A 372 16.50 -29.30 16.62
CA ASN A 372 15.85 -29.60 17.91
C ASN A 372 14.38 -29.25 17.89
N LYS A 373 14.01 -28.21 17.15
CA LYS A 373 12.61 -27.77 16.98
C LYS A 373 11.90 -28.58 15.88
N LEU A 374 12.58 -28.81 14.78
CA LEU A 374 12.09 -29.46 13.57
C LEU A 374 12.99 -30.65 13.19
N PRO A 375 12.90 -31.79 13.86
CA PRO A 375 13.74 -32.98 13.59
C PRO A 375 13.71 -33.43 12.12
N ASN A 376 12.53 -33.39 11.47
CA ASN A 376 12.35 -33.75 10.08
C ASN A 376 12.51 -32.55 9.11
N GLY A 377 12.79 -31.37 9.66
CA GLY A 377 12.99 -30.12 8.90
C GLY A 377 11.76 -29.63 8.19
N ILE A 378 11.94 -28.65 7.30
CA ILE A 378 10.85 -28.07 6.47
C ILE A 378 10.20 -29.15 5.60
N GLY A 379 10.97 -30.14 5.11
CA GLY A 379 10.43 -31.25 4.31
C GLY A 379 9.38 -32.07 5.03
N GLY A 380 9.51 -32.30 6.36
CA GLY A 380 8.50 -32.98 7.19
C GLY A 380 7.19 -32.20 7.24
N LEU A 381 7.27 -30.87 7.41
CA LEU A 381 6.09 -29.99 7.42
C LEU A 381 5.40 -29.93 6.04
N LEU A 382 6.15 -29.88 4.95
CA LEU A 382 5.61 -29.92 3.60
C LEU A 382 4.88 -31.24 3.29
N ALA A 383 5.43 -32.38 3.76
CA ALA A 383 4.79 -33.66 3.61
C ALA A 383 3.45 -33.72 4.38
N GLU A 384 3.39 -33.19 5.59
CA GLU A 384 2.15 -33.14 6.36
C GLU A 384 1.12 -32.17 5.73
N ALA A 385 1.53 -30.99 5.28
CA ALA A 385 0.65 -30.05 4.58
C ALA A 385 0.05 -30.69 3.32
N LYS A 386 0.85 -31.41 2.54
CA LYS A 386 0.40 -32.15 1.36
C LYS A 386 -0.62 -33.24 1.72
N LYS A 387 -0.37 -34.00 2.77
CA LYS A 387 -1.28 -35.04 3.28
C LYS A 387 -2.63 -34.45 3.69
N LEU A 388 -2.64 -33.26 4.30
CA LEU A 388 -3.84 -32.53 4.73
C LEU A 388 -4.53 -31.77 3.59
N GLY A 389 -3.93 -31.70 2.39
CA GLY A 389 -4.47 -30.98 1.24
C GLY A 389 -4.43 -29.47 1.35
N ILE A 390 -3.54 -28.93 2.19
CA ILE A 390 -3.32 -27.50 2.36
C ILE A 390 -1.94 -27.10 1.82
N LYS A 391 -1.73 -25.79 1.65
CA LYS A 391 -0.43 -25.22 1.28
C LYS A 391 0.39 -24.88 2.53
N PHE A 392 1.70 -24.64 2.31
CA PHE A 392 2.63 -24.28 3.37
C PHE A 392 3.35 -22.98 3.02
N GLY A 393 3.55 -22.13 4.01
CA GLY A 393 4.30 -20.89 3.94
C GLY A 393 5.29 -20.73 5.08
N ILE A 394 6.23 -19.82 4.92
CA ILE A 394 7.34 -19.61 5.85
C ILE A 394 7.63 -18.11 6.03
N TRP A 395 8.10 -17.74 7.21
CA TRP A 395 8.55 -16.39 7.54
C TRP A 395 10.05 -16.20 7.30
N TYR A 396 10.41 -15.03 6.77
CA TYR A 396 11.78 -14.55 6.58
C TYR A 396 11.89 -13.06 6.92
N GLU A 397 13.03 -12.65 7.48
CA GLU A 397 13.42 -11.24 7.67
C GLU A 397 14.80 -11.00 7.04
N PRO A 398 14.92 -11.02 5.71
CA PRO A 398 16.20 -11.14 5.02
C PRO A 398 17.01 -9.84 4.96
N GLU A 399 16.43 -8.70 5.31
CA GLU A 399 17.10 -7.39 5.35
C GLU A 399 17.79 -7.11 6.69
N MET A 400 17.64 -8.01 7.66
CA MET A 400 18.13 -7.83 9.03
C MET A 400 19.06 -8.97 9.45
N SER A 401 19.88 -8.69 10.47
CA SER A 401 20.68 -9.68 11.14
C SER A 401 20.72 -9.39 12.64
N ASN A 402 21.19 -10.33 13.46
CA ASN A 402 21.62 -10.06 14.83
C ASN A 402 23.14 -10.00 14.91
N THR A 403 23.69 -9.21 15.80
CA THR A 403 25.15 -9.24 16.09
C THR A 403 25.58 -10.58 16.71
N VAL A 404 24.62 -11.39 17.16
CA VAL A 404 24.81 -12.77 17.61
C VAL A 404 24.29 -13.70 16.52
N SER A 405 25.03 -13.80 15.42
CA SER A 405 24.73 -14.67 14.26
C SER A 405 26.01 -15.05 13.51
N GLU A 406 25.98 -16.16 12.79
CA GLU A 406 27.08 -16.56 11.92
C GLU A 406 27.27 -15.59 10.75
N LEU A 407 26.18 -15.01 10.24
CA LEU A 407 26.22 -13.98 9.21
C LEU A 407 27.02 -12.76 9.68
N TYR A 408 26.75 -12.27 10.88
CA TYR A 408 27.48 -11.12 11.42
C TYR A 408 28.93 -11.45 11.75
N ASP A 409 29.20 -12.66 12.29
CA ASP A 409 30.57 -13.14 12.52
C ASP A 409 31.41 -13.12 11.22
N ALA A 410 30.78 -13.53 10.10
CA ALA A 410 31.45 -13.59 8.78
C ALA A 410 31.54 -12.23 8.08
N HIS A 411 30.51 -11.39 8.22
CA HIS A 411 30.34 -10.14 7.46
C HIS A 411 29.91 -8.96 8.33
N PRO A 412 30.69 -8.53 9.32
CA PRO A 412 30.36 -7.37 10.15
C PRO A 412 30.39 -6.04 9.38
N ASP A 413 30.96 -6.05 8.15
CA ASP A 413 31.02 -4.94 7.22
C ASP A 413 29.74 -4.77 6.35
N TRP A 414 28.82 -5.75 6.40
CA TRP A 414 27.57 -5.72 5.61
C TRP A 414 26.42 -4.95 6.29
N VAL A 415 26.63 -4.47 7.49
CA VAL A 415 25.59 -3.76 8.23
C VAL A 415 25.68 -2.24 8.05
N ILE A 416 24.54 -1.58 8.12
CA ILE A 416 24.46 -0.13 8.14
C ILE A 416 25.11 0.39 9.42
N LYS A 417 26.13 1.22 9.26
CA LYS A 417 26.87 1.83 10.35
C LYS A 417 27.42 3.19 9.94
N ALA A 418 27.12 4.22 10.70
CA ALA A 418 27.70 5.54 10.49
C ALA A 418 29.23 5.51 10.77
N PRO A 419 30.07 6.10 9.89
CA PRO A 419 31.51 6.13 10.09
C PRO A 419 31.91 6.73 11.45
N LYS A 420 32.81 6.07 12.16
CA LYS A 420 33.33 6.50 13.47
C LYS A 420 32.23 6.65 14.56
N ARG A 421 31.12 5.98 14.44
CA ARG A 421 30.05 5.91 15.44
C ARG A 421 29.82 4.47 15.87
N ASP A 422 29.22 4.30 17.04
CA ASP A 422 28.80 2.99 17.51
C ASP A 422 27.70 2.42 16.63
N LEU A 423 27.59 1.11 16.62
CA LEU A 423 26.56 0.38 15.90
C LEU A 423 25.20 0.69 16.55
N GLN A 424 24.22 1.03 15.73
CA GLN A 424 22.85 1.19 16.20
C GLN A 424 22.19 -0.17 16.30
N LEU A 425 21.79 -0.55 17.51
CA LEU A 425 21.14 -1.82 17.80
C LEU A 425 19.63 -1.63 17.96
N GLY A 426 18.87 -2.53 17.37
CA GLY A 426 17.41 -2.56 17.40
C GLY A 426 16.87 -3.61 18.38
N ARG A 427 15.85 -4.32 17.93
CA ARG A 427 15.10 -5.33 18.67
C ARG A 427 16.02 -6.36 19.35
N GLY A 428 15.71 -6.73 20.59
CA GLY A 428 16.52 -7.65 21.38
C GLY A 428 17.92 -7.13 21.78
N GLY A 429 18.24 -5.85 21.48
CA GLY A 429 19.56 -5.25 21.75
C GLY A 429 20.68 -5.75 20.84
N THR A 430 20.38 -6.48 19.78
CA THR A 430 21.35 -7.10 18.86
C THR A 430 20.98 -6.99 17.39
N GLN A 431 19.74 -6.60 17.05
CA GLN A 431 19.31 -6.50 15.67
C GLN A 431 19.98 -5.34 14.94
N VAL A 432 20.36 -5.58 13.68
CA VAL A 432 21.03 -4.64 12.79
C VAL A 432 20.41 -4.74 11.38
N VAL A 433 20.50 -3.66 10.62
CA VAL A 433 20.03 -3.60 9.22
C VAL A 433 21.20 -3.92 8.31
N LEU A 434 20.99 -4.81 7.34
CA LEU A 434 21.95 -5.10 6.27
C LEU A 434 21.98 -3.96 5.24
N ASP A 435 23.16 -3.63 4.72
CA ASP A 435 23.35 -2.53 3.77
C ASP A 435 23.01 -2.97 2.33
N LEU A 436 21.76 -2.77 1.92
CA LEU A 436 21.30 -3.09 0.56
C LEU A 436 21.88 -2.14 -0.52
N ALA A 437 22.57 -1.06 -0.17
CA ALA A 437 23.37 -0.34 -1.15
C ALA A 437 24.54 -1.19 -1.68
N ASN A 438 24.95 -2.22 -0.93
CA ASN A 438 26.00 -3.16 -1.30
C ASN A 438 25.47 -4.32 -2.18
N PRO A 439 25.89 -4.46 -3.44
CA PRO A 439 25.45 -5.56 -4.32
C PRO A 439 25.70 -6.96 -3.77
N LYS A 440 26.72 -7.16 -2.93
CA LYS A 440 27.01 -8.48 -2.30
C LYS A 440 25.89 -8.86 -1.32
N VAL A 441 25.33 -7.91 -0.59
CA VAL A 441 24.19 -8.12 0.30
C VAL A 441 22.94 -8.44 -0.51
N GLN A 442 22.72 -7.75 -1.63
CA GLN A 442 21.62 -8.06 -2.55
C GLN A 442 21.74 -9.50 -3.09
N ASP A 443 22.93 -9.90 -3.52
CA ASP A 443 23.20 -11.26 -4.02
C ASP A 443 22.99 -12.33 -2.95
N PHE A 444 23.39 -12.05 -1.71
CA PHE A 444 23.13 -12.92 -0.56
C PHE A 444 21.62 -13.14 -0.36
N ILE A 445 20.82 -12.08 -0.30
CA ILE A 445 19.36 -12.21 -0.08
C ILE A 445 18.70 -12.98 -1.22
N VAL A 446 19.03 -12.69 -2.47
CA VAL A 446 18.51 -13.45 -3.62
C VAL A 446 18.93 -14.92 -3.54
N GLY A 447 20.17 -15.20 -3.12
CA GLY A 447 20.70 -16.54 -2.90
C GLY A 447 19.92 -17.34 -1.87
N LEU A 448 19.48 -16.70 -0.76
CA LEU A 448 18.61 -17.33 0.25
C LEU A 448 17.31 -17.85 -0.35
N PHE A 449 16.64 -17.02 -1.17
CA PHE A 449 15.42 -17.42 -1.85
C PHE A 449 15.65 -18.52 -2.87
N ASP A 450 16.76 -18.45 -3.59
CA ASP A 450 17.14 -19.48 -4.56
C ASP A 450 17.40 -20.84 -3.90
N GLU A 451 18.10 -20.85 -2.78
CA GLU A 451 18.35 -22.07 -2.00
C GLU A 451 17.03 -22.63 -1.45
N LEU A 452 16.21 -21.77 -0.82
CA LEU A 452 14.92 -22.17 -0.26
C LEU A 452 14.02 -22.82 -1.32
N MET A 453 13.79 -22.12 -2.44
CA MET A 453 12.87 -22.55 -3.49
C MET A 453 13.41 -23.71 -4.33
N THR A 454 14.73 -23.87 -4.41
CA THR A 454 15.34 -25.03 -5.07
C THR A 454 15.18 -26.28 -4.20
N LYS A 455 15.36 -26.13 -2.90
CA LYS A 455 15.29 -27.26 -1.95
C LYS A 455 13.84 -27.63 -1.61
N TYR A 456 12.93 -26.65 -1.60
CA TYR A 456 11.54 -26.78 -1.17
C TYR A 456 10.57 -26.08 -2.15
N PRO A 457 10.46 -26.57 -3.39
CA PRO A 457 9.66 -25.92 -4.44
C PRO A 457 8.15 -25.93 -4.14
N GLU A 458 7.69 -26.69 -3.15
CA GLU A 458 6.30 -26.74 -2.70
C GLU A 458 5.90 -25.58 -1.78
N ILE A 459 6.84 -24.75 -1.33
CA ILE A 459 6.52 -23.53 -0.57
C ILE A 459 5.71 -22.59 -1.45
N ASP A 460 4.51 -22.25 -0.98
CA ASP A 460 3.52 -21.46 -1.71
C ASP A 460 3.49 -19.99 -1.26
N TYR A 461 4.05 -19.70 -0.07
CA TYR A 461 3.93 -18.40 0.57
C TYR A 461 5.16 -18.04 1.40
N VAL A 462 5.56 -16.78 1.34
CA VAL A 462 6.59 -16.21 2.20
C VAL A 462 6.05 -14.94 2.88
N LYS A 463 6.08 -14.89 4.21
CA LYS A 463 5.93 -13.65 4.97
C LYS A 463 7.31 -13.01 5.09
N TRP A 464 7.51 -11.91 4.38
CA TRP A 464 8.75 -11.12 4.41
C TRP A 464 8.61 -9.99 5.40
N ASP A 465 9.36 -10.06 6.48
CA ASP A 465 9.35 -9.07 7.55
C ASP A 465 10.58 -8.14 7.51
N ALA A 466 10.50 -7.01 8.23
CA ALA A 466 11.58 -6.05 8.39
C ALA A 466 11.33 -5.20 9.65
N ASN A 467 11.93 -5.61 10.77
CA ASN A 467 11.55 -5.13 12.11
C ASN A 467 12.45 -4.00 12.66
N MET A 468 13.29 -3.39 11.84
CA MET A 468 14.17 -2.32 12.26
C MET A 468 14.18 -1.15 11.25
N GLU A 469 14.22 0.06 11.74
CA GLU A 469 14.44 1.29 10.98
C GLU A 469 15.92 1.66 10.87
N ILE A 470 16.26 2.52 9.88
CA ILE A 470 17.60 3.10 9.74
C ILE A 470 17.66 4.44 10.46
N LYS A 471 18.15 4.48 11.70
CA LYS A 471 18.23 5.70 12.53
C LYS A 471 19.50 6.47 12.37
N ASN A 472 20.63 5.79 12.34
CA ASN A 472 21.98 6.38 12.27
C ASN A 472 22.65 5.90 11.00
N HIS A 473 22.29 6.56 9.87
CA HIS A 473 22.69 6.09 8.55
C HIS A 473 24.18 6.26 8.28
N GLY A 474 24.71 5.27 7.60
CA GLY A 474 26.08 5.25 7.08
C GLY A 474 26.32 3.90 6.43
N SER A 475 27.15 3.87 5.41
CA SER A 475 27.48 2.67 4.63
C SER A 475 28.97 2.45 4.58
N ASN A 476 29.40 1.22 4.83
CA ASN A 476 30.79 0.82 4.59
C ASN A 476 31.09 0.63 3.09
N TYR A 477 30.06 0.53 2.26
CA TYR A 477 30.16 0.35 0.81
C TYR A 477 30.23 1.70 0.06
N LEU A 478 29.43 2.69 0.46
CA LEU A 478 29.40 4.01 -0.17
C LEU A 478 30.63 4.84 0.16
N THR A 479 31.14 5.60 -0.83
CA THR A 479 32.22 6.54 -0.62
C THR A 479 31.81 7.68 0.34
N ALA A 480 32.78 8.39 0.89
CA ALA A 480 32.54 9.52 1.81
C ALA A 480 31.64 10.59 1.19
N ASP A 481 31.84 10.91 -0.10
CA ASP A 481 31.05 11.92 -0.82
C ASP A 481 29.61 11.48 -1.12
N ASN A 482 29.33 10.19 -1.05
CA ASN A 482 28.02 9.59 -1.38
C ASN A 482 27.28 9.00 -0.17
N GLN A 483 27.71 9.30 1.07
CA GLN A 483 27.01 8.82 2.26
C GLN A 483 25.55 9.30 2.32
N SER A 484 25.24 10.47 1.78
CA SER A 484 23.89 11.01 1.67
C SER A 484 22.99 10.22 0.68
N HIS A 485 23.57 9.36 -0.15
CA HIS A 485 22.80 8.50 -1.06
C HIS A 485 22.17 7.28 -0.37
N LEU A 486 22.57 6.93 0.87
CA LEU A 486 22.24 5.65 1.48
C LEU A 486 20.77 5.30 1.43
N TYR A 487 19.87 6.19 1.82
CA TYR A 487 18.43 5.89 1.81
C TYR A 487 17.89 5.58 0.42
N ILE A 488 18.40 6.28 -0.60
CA ILE A 488 18.02 6.07 -2.01
C ILE A 488 18.62 4.76 -2.53
N GLU A 489 19.91 4.53 -2.30
CA GLU A 489 20.60 3.32 -2.79
C GLU A 489 20.15 2.06 -2.03
N TYR A 490 19.80 2.18 -0.74
CA TYR A 490 19.17 1.09 0.02
C TYR A 490 17.86 0.66 -0.65
N HIS A 491 17.00 1.64 -0.96
CA HIS A 491 15.72 1.35 -1.60
C HIS A 491 15.90 0.77 -3.01
N ARG A 492 16.82 1.31 -3.81
CA ARG A 492 17.18 0.74 -5.13
C ARG A 492 17.68 -0.69 -5.02
N GLY A 493 18.49 -0.97 -4.00
CA GLY A 493 18.95 -2.32 -3.68
C GLY A 493 17.80 -3.25 -3.30
N PHE A 494 16.88 -2.78 -2.46
CA PHE A 494 15.65 -3.51 -2.12
C PHE A 494 14.80 -3.82 -3.37
N GLU A 495 14.55 -2.83 -4.22
CA GLU A 495 13.83 -3.05 -5.48
C GLU A 495 14.53 -4.06 -6.40
N SER A 496 15.85 -3.96 -6.53
CA SER A 496 16.67 -4.91 -7.32
C SER A 496 16.50 -6.35 -6.82
N VAL A 497 16.56 -6.56 -5.51
CA VAL A 497 16.33 -7.86 -4.88
C VAL A 497 14.92 -8.37 -5.17
N CYS A 498 13.92 -7.55 -4.93
CA CYS A 498 12.51 -7.92 -5.16
C CYS A 498 12.23 -8.24 -6.64
N GLN A 499 12.75 -7.45 -7.57
CA GLN A 499 12.63 -7.69 -9.01
C GLN A 499 13.24 -9.03 -9.42
N ARG A 500 14.44 -9.34 -8.93
CA ARG A 500 15.15 -10.58 -9.21
C ARG A 500 14.39 -11.80 -8.69
N ILE A 501 13.87 -11.72 -7.46
CA ILE A 501 13.07 -12.79 -6.84
C ILE A 501 11.77 -12.97 -7.61
N ARG A 502 11.05 -11.88 -7.89
CA ARG A 502 9.77 -11.96 -8.58
C ARG A 502 9.88 -12.44 -10.03
N ALA A 503 10.94 -12.07 -10.73
CA ALA A 503 11.22 -12.57 -12.08
C ALA A 503 11.47 -14.09 -12.12
N LYS A 504 12.06 -14.64 -11.06
CA LYS A 504 12.37 -16.08 -10.96
C LYS A 504 11.22 -16.90 -10.38
N TYR A 505 10.47 -16.33 -9.43
CA TYR A 505 9.37 -16.97 -8.70
C TYR A 505 8.06 -16.18 -8.82
N PRO A 506 7.50 -16.01 -10.03
CA PRO A 506 6.33 -15.13 -10.25
C PRO A 506 5.05 -15.65 -9.59
N ALA A 507 4.96 -16.96 -9.33
CA ALA A 507 3.79 -17.59 -8.71
C ALA A 507 3.83 -17.62 -7.18
N LEU A 508 4.99 -17.35 -6.55
CA LEU A 508 5.14 -17.32 -5.10
C LEU A 508 4.32 -16.17 -4.51
N THR A 509 3.47 -16.47 -3.55
CA THR A 509 2.78 -15.42 -2.79
C THR A 509 3.73 -14.84 -1.75
N ILE A 510 3.92 -13.50 -1.77
CA ILE A 510 4.78 -12.82 -0.80
C ILE A 510 3.95 -11.76 -0.07
N GLN A 511 3.92 -11.84 1.27
CA GLN A 511 3.31 -10.82 2.12
C GLN A 511 4.37 -9.85 2.63
N ALA A 512 4.15 -8.56 2.48
CA ALA A 512 4.96 -7.53 3.12
C ALA A 512 4.56 -7.39 4.59
N CYS A 513 5.53 -7.54 5.49
CA CYS A 513 5.45 -7.17 6.89
C CYS A 513 6.65 -6.26 7.22
N ALA A 514 6.46 -5.31 8.11
CA ALA A 514 7.54 -4.50 8.65
C ALA A 514 7.12 -4.01 10.05
N SER A 515 7.15 -4.93 11.03
CA SER A 515 6.46 -4.76 12.32
C SER A 515 5.00 -4.35 12.08
N GLY A 516 4.22 -5.21 11.46
CA GLY A 516 2.88 -4.86 11.00
C GLY A 516 2.88 -4.09 9.68
N GLY A 517 2.08 -3.01 9.62
CA GLY A 517 1.83 -2.20 8.44
C GLY A 517 2.93 -1.20 8.06
N GLY A 518 4.12 -1.30 8.65
CA GLY A 518 5.21 -0.34 8.43
C GLY A 518 5.70 -0.20 6.99
N ARG A 519 5.28 -1.07 6.09
CA ARG A 519 5.61 -1.05 4.65
C ARG A 519 4.35 -1.16 3.76
N ALA A 520 3.20 -0.75 4.26
CA ALA A 520 1.96 -0.70 3.49
C ALA A 520 1.98 0.52 2.55
N ASN A 521 2.49 0.37 1.33
CA ASN A 521 2.58 1.44 0.31
C ASN A 521 2.60 0.88 -1.11
N TRP A 522 2.36 1.74 -2.11
CA TRP A 522 2.35 1.36 -3.52
C TRP A 522 3.75 1.15 -4.12
N GLY A 523 4.82 1.45 -3.40
CA GLY A 523 6.19 1.15 -3.83
C GLY A 523 6.56 -0.33 -3.68
N VAL A 524 5.97 -1.03 -2.69
CA VAL A 524 6.25 -2.44 -2.43
C VAL A 524 5.32 -3.39 -3.18
N LEU A 525 4.07 -3.02 -3.39
CA LEU A 525 3.03 -3.89 -3.95
C LEU A 525 3.29 -4.42 -5.37
N PRO A 526 4.11 -3.79 -6.24
CA PRO A 526 4.53 -4.44 -7.49
C PRO A 526 5.30 -5.75 -7.29
N TYR A 527 5.86 -5.94 -6.10
CA TYR A 527 6.68 -7.12 -5.75
C TYR A 527 6.00 -8.03 -4.74
N PHE A 528 4.97 -7.55 -4.03
CA PHE A 528 4.27 -8.26 -2.95
C PHE A 528 2.79 -8.41 -3.28
N ASP A 529 2.22 -9.54 -2.90
CA ASP A 529 0.82 -9.90 -3.20
C ASP A 529 -0.15 -9.26 -2.22
N GLU A 530 0.32 -8.96 -1.01
CA GLU A 530 -0.45 -8.42 0.10
C GLU A 530 0.48 -7.86 1.17
N PHE A 531 -0.07 -7.15 2.16
CA PHE A 531 0.66 -6.72 3.34
C PHE A 531 -0.10 -7.05 4.64
N TRP A 532 0.65 -7.20 5.72
CA TRP A 532 0.13 -7.27 7.07
C TRP A 532 -0.29 -5.87 7.52
N VAL A 533 -1.58 -5.68 7.84
CA VAL A 533 -2.11 -4.33 8.13
C VAL A 533 -1.55 -3.79 9.45
N SER A 534 -1.43 -4.65 10.46
CA SER A 534 -0.92 -4.29 11.79
C SER A 534 -0.65 -5.55 12.61
N ASP A 535 0.36 -5.50 13.48
CA ASP A 535 0.58 -6.50 14.53
C ASP A 535 -0.52 -6.47 15.60
N ASN A 536 -1.32 -5.40 15.63
CA ASN A 536 -2.48 -5.36 16.49
C ASN A 536 -3.65 -6.08 15.83
N THR A 537 -4.02 -7.22 16.37
CA THR A 537 -5.11 -8.08 15.92
C THR A 537 -6.44 -7.85 16.65
N ASP A 538 -6.53 -6.85 17.54
CA ASP A 538 -7.78 -6.47 18.21
C ASP A 538 -8.84 -6.09 17.18
N ALA A 539 -9.91 -6.88 17.11
CA ALA A 539 -10.92 -6.73 16.06
C ALA A 539 -11.63 -5.36 16.11
N LEU A 540 -11.84 -4.75 17.27
CA LEU A 540 -12.40 -3.40 17.34
C LEU A 540 -11.43 -2.38 16.73
N GLN A 541 -10.16 -2.43 17.08
CA GLN A 541 -9.17 -1.51 16.51
C GLN A 541 -8.95 -1.76 15.02
N ARG A 542 -9.06 -2.99 14.57
CA ARG A 542 -8.98 -3.35 13.15
C ARG A 542 -10.13 -2.75 12.32
N VAL A 543 -11.33 -2.54 12.89
CA VAL A 543 -12.38 -1.78 12.20
C VAL A 543 -11.89 -0.40 11.78
N TYR A 544 -11.21 0.32 12.68
CA TYR A 544 -10.65 1.65 12.38
C TYR A 544 -9.45 1.60 11.42
N MET A 545 -8.50 0.69 11.66
CA MET A 545 -7.29 0.57 10.84
C MET A 545 -7.64 0.14 9.41
N GLN A 546 -8.49 -0.88 9.24
CA GLN A 546 -8.91 -1.36 7.93
C GLN A 546 -9.77 -0.34 7.19
N TRP A 547 -10.57 0.44 7.92
CA TRP A 547 -11.31 1.56 7.34
C TRP A 547 -10.36 2.56 6.68
N GLY A 548 -9.41 3.11 7.44
CA GLY A 548 -8.45 4.08 6.92
C GLY A 548 -7.61 3.49 5.78
N THR A 549 -7.05 2.29 5.97
CA THR A 549 -6.26 1.60 4.96
C THR A 549 -7.04 1.39 3.64
N SER A 550 -8.35 1.14 3.73
CA SER A 550 -9.23 0.97 2.55
C SER A 550 -9.44 2.23 1.71
N TYR A 551 -8.99 3.40 2.18
CA TYR A 551 -8.97 4.61 1.35
C TYR A 551 -8.08 4.43 0.11
N PHE A 552 -6.97 3.71 0.27
CA PHE A 552 -5.95 3.59 -0.78
C PHE A 552 -5.75 2.16 -1.28
N PHE A 553 -6.00 1.14 -0.45
CA PHE A 553 -5.64 -0.24 -0.75
C PHE A 553 -6.85 -1.17 -0.85
N PRO A 554 -6.91 -2.07 -1.87
CA PRO A 554 -8.00 -3.03 -2.02
C PRO A 554 -7.94 -4.13 -0.95
N ALA A 555 -9.10 -4.68 -0.60
CA ALA A 555 -9.23 -5.74 0.41
C ALA A 555 -8.36 -6.97 0.14
N ILE A 556 -8.08 -7.29 -1.12
CA ILE A 556 -7.18 -8.40 -1.50
C ILE A 556 -5.75 -8.20 -0.99
N ALA A 557 -5.30 -6.95 -0.83
CA ALA A 557 -3.97 -6.62 -0.33
C ALA A 557 -3.90 -6.54 1.20
N MET A 558 -5.04 -6.45 1.91
CA MET A 558 -5.11 -6.21 3.34
C MET A 558 -5.33 -7.50 4.12
N ALA A 559 -4.29 -8.07 4.73
CA ALA A 559 -4.42 -9.25 5.58
C ALA A 559 -5.14 -8.92 6.91
N SER A 560 -6.16 -9.73 7.23
CA SER A 560 -6.98 -9.58 8.43
C SER A 560 -7.23 -10.94 9.07
N HIS A 561 -6.84 -11.10 10.33
CA HIS A 561 -6.84 -12.40 11.00
C HIS A 561 -7.81 -12.45 12.18
N ILE A 562 -8.44 -13.63 12.36
CA ILE A 562 -9.15 -14.01 13.57
C ILE A 562 -8.10 -14.32 14.64
N ALA A 563 -8.05 -13.52 15.71
CA ALA A 563 -7.07 -13.64 16.77
C ALA A 563 -7.68 -14.18 18.09
N ALA A 564 -6.85 -14.39 19.10
CA ALA A 564 -7.27 -14.83 20.43
C ALA A 564 -8.11 -13.75 21.17
N SER A 565 -8.84 -14.20 22.19
CA SER A 565 -9.52 -13.32 23.16
C SER A 565 -9.32 -13.90 24.58
N PRO A 566 -8.80 -13.13 25.54
CA PRO A 566 -8.35 -11.72 25.40
C PRO A 566 -7.28 -11.52 24.33
N ASN A 567 -7.30 -10.38 23.65
CA ASN A 567 -6.33 -10.03 22.61
C ASN A 567 -4.92 -9.87 23.19
N HIS A 568 -3.90 -10.32 22.47
CA HIS A 568 -2.49 -10.29 22.93
C HIS A 568 -1.95 -8.88 23.12
N THR A 569 -2.38 -7.92 22.31
CA THR A 569 -1.87 -6.54 22.34
C THR A 569 -2.66 -5.66 23.31
N THR A 570 -4.00 -5.71 23.22
CA THR A 570 -4.88 -4.78 23.94
C THR A 570 -5.52 -5.37 25.20
N HIS A 571 -5.41 -6.69 25.38
CA HIS A 571 -6.10 -7.46 26.42
C HIS A 571 -7.63 -7.34 26.38
N ARG A 572 -8.20 -6.83 25.29
CA ARG A 572 -9.65 -6.71 25.11
C ARG A 572 -10.29 -8.07 24.93
N ILE A 573 -11.43 -8.26 25.56
CA ILE A 573 -12.30 -9.42 25.34
C ILE A 573 -13.27 -9.07 24.22
N VAL A 574 -13.21 -9.82 23.12
CA VAL A 574 -14.04 -9.61 21.92
C VAL A 574 -14.75 -10.92 21.56
N PRO A 575 -16.08 -10.92 21.33
CA PRO A 575 -16.82 -12.10 20.90
C PRO A 575 -16.22 -12.71 19.62
N LEU A 576 -16.19 -14.04 19.53
CA LEU A 576 -15.59 -14.73 18.36
C LEU A 576 -16.30 -14.37 17.06
N LYS A 577 -17.62 -14.26 17.05
CA LYS A 577 -18.36 -13.80 15.87
C LYS A 577 -17.88 -12.44 15.37
N TYR A 578 -17.70 -11.48 16.25
CA TYR A 578 -17.22 -10.13 15.90
C TYR A 578 -15.81 -10.21 15.27
N ARG A 579 -14.90 -11.00 15.87
CA ARG A 579 -13.55 -11.22 15.33
C ARG A 579 -13.60 -11.85 13.93
N CYS A 580 -14.48 -12.82 13.72
CA CYS A 580 -14.70 -13.44 12.41
C CYS A 580 -15.22 -12.40 11.38
N ASP A 581 -16.26 -11.65 11.74
CA ASP A 581 -16.91 -10.70 10.81
C ASP A 581 -15.98 -9.53 10.42
N VAL A 582 -15.12 -9.08 11.34
CA VAL A 582 -14.08 -8.08 11.02
C VAL A 582 -13.04 -8.68 10.07
N ALA A 583 -12.56 -9.89 10.35
CA ALA A 583 -11.58 -10.55 9.50
C ALA A 583 -12.12 -10.85 8.09
N MET A 584 -13.40 -11.18 7.96
CA MET A 584 -14.09 -11.44 6.68
C MET A 584 -14.22 -10.19 5.79
N SER A 585 -14.05 -8.98 6.32
CA SER A 585 -14.17 -7.73 5.54
C SER A 585 -12.93 -7.41 4.71
N ALA A 586 -11.87 -8.21 4.82
CA ALA A 586 -10.63 -8.10 4.04
C ALA A 586 -10.12 -9.51 3.66
N ARG A 587 -8.82 -9.70 3.49
CA ARG A 587 -8.25 -11.02 3.22
C ARG A 587 -8.22 -11.85 4.52
N LEU A 588 -9.18 -12.75 4.66
CA LEU A 588 -9.36 -13.57 5.85
C LEU A 588 -8.17 -14.50 6.12
N GLY A 589 -7.71 -14.50 7.35
CA GLY A 589 -6.82 -15.50 7.93
C GLY A 589 -7.11 -15.71 9.41
N MET A 590 -6.25 -16.49 10.06
CA MET A 590 -6.29 -16.76 11.49
C MET A 590 -4.88 -16.60 12.09
N GLU A 591 -4.82 -16.15 13.32
CA GLU A 591 -3.58 -16.02 14.10
C GLU A 591 -3.92 -16.33 15.58
N ILE A 592 -4.03 -17.59 15.89
CA ILE A 592 -4.51 -18.11 17.17
C ILE A 592 -3.96 -19.52 17.37
N GLN A 593 -3.89 -19.99 18.63
CA GLN A 593 -3.59 -21.39 18.94
C GLN A 593 -4.87 -22.22 18.97
N PRO A 594 -5.17 -23.05 17.94
CA PRO A 594 -6.44 -23.73 17.83
C PRO A 594 -6.69 -24.79 18.93
N LYS A 595 -5.65 -25.34 19.56
CA LYS A 595 -5.82 -26.31 20.67
C LYS A 595 -6.49 -25.67 21.90
N ASN A 596 -6.42 -24.33 22.02
CA ASN A 596 -7.06 -23.58 23.12
C ASN A 596 -8.53 -23.25 22.81
N MET A 597 -9.03 -23.57 21.62
CA MET A 597 -10.43 -23.34 21.22
C MET A 597 -11.30 -24.52 21.58
N THR A 598 -12.52 -24.22 22.00
CA THR A 598 -13.57 -25.25 22.19
C THR A 598 -14.08 -25.78 20.83
N ASP A 599 -14.74 -26.93 20.82
CA ASP A 599 -15.34 -27.50 19.59
C ASP A 599 -16.40 -26.55 18.99
N ALA A 600 -17.16 -25.84 19.84
CA ALA A 600 -18.14 -24.83 19.41
C ALA A 600 -17.46 -23.63 18.70
N GLU A 601 -16.34 -23.15 19.21
CA GLU A 601 -15.56 -22.09 18.59
C GLU A 601 -14.94 -22.54 17.27
N LYS A 602 -14.39 -23.76 17.21
CA LYS A 602 -13.90 -24.34 15.94
C LYS A 602 -15.03 -24.50 14.91
N ALA A 603 -16.23 -24.90 15.36
CA ALA A 603 -17.40 -25.00 14.49
C ALA A 603 -17.82 -23.61 13.94
N LEU A 604 -17.81 -22.57 14.75
CA LEU A 604 -18.11 -21.20 14.32
C LEU A 604 -17.06 -20.69 13.32
N CYS A 605 -15.78 -20.94 13.55
CA CYS A 605 -14.72 -20.59 12.58
C CYS A 605 -14.88 -21.34 11.25
N ARG A 606 -15.26 -22.63 11.30
CA ARG A 606 -15.57 -23.40 10.08
C ARG A 606 -16.71 -22.79 9.30
N GLN A 607 -17.79 -22.36 9.97
CA GLN A 607 -18.92 -21.67 9.35
C GLN A 607 -18.45 -20.34 8.74
N ALA A 608 -17.70 -19.51 9.48
CA ALA A 608 -17.18 -18.24 9.00
C ALA A 608 -16.29 -18.41 7.75
N ILE A 609 -15.42 -19.42 7.74
CA ILE A 609 -14.56 -19.75 6.59
C ILE A 609 -15.41 -20.17 5.38
N ALA A 610 -16.45 -21.00 5.59
CA ALA A 610 -17.35 -21.43 4.52
C ALA A 610 -18.15 -20.26 3.94
N ASP A 611 -18.70 -19.40 4.80
CA ASP A 611 -19.41 -18.19 4.40
C ASP A 611 -18.50 -17.20 3.70
N TYR A 612 -17.26 -17.02 4.20
CA TYR A 612 -16.28 -16.16 3.53
C TYR A 612 -15.94 -16.68 2.12
N LYS A 613 -15.79 -17.98 1.92
CA LYS A 613 -15.56 -18.53 0.57
C LYS A 613 -16.67 -18.15 -0.42
N THR A 614 -17.91 -17.98 0.04
CA THR A 614 -19.03 -17.51 -0.78
C THR A 614 -18.86 -16.05 -1.18
N ILE A 615 -18.42 -15.18 -0.27
CA ILE A 615 -18.27 -13.74 -0.51
C ILE A 615 -16.84 -13.32 -0.87
N ARG A 616 -15.85 -14.18 -0.75
CA ARG A 616 -14.42 -13.88 -1.01
C ARG A 616 -14.17 -13.19 -2.35
N PRO A 617 -14.73 -13.64 -3.49
CA PRO A 617 -14.54 -12.94 -4.75
C PRO A 617 -15.10 -11.52 -4.73
N ILE A 618 -16.21 -11.29 -4.02
CA ILE A 618 -16.83 -9.97 -3.91
C ILE A 618 -15.97 -9.05 -3.04
N VAL A 619 -15.49 -9.54 -1.90
CA VAL A 619 -14.64 -8.77 -0.98
C VAL A 619 -13.30 -8.44 -1.64
N GLN A 620 -12.66 -9.42 -2.28
CA GLN A 620 -11.31 -9.23 -2.82
C GLN A 620 -11.28 -8.49 -4.15
N PHE A 621 -12.32 -8.58 -4.98
CA PHE A 621 -12.34 -7.98 -6.31
C PHE A 621 -13.43 -6.91 -6.51
N GLY A 622 -14.44 -6.84 -5.64
CA GLY A 622 -15.53 -5.91 -5.74
C GLY A 622 -15.15 -4.46 -5.45
N ASP A 623 -16.04 -3.58 -5.81
CA ASP A 623 -15.97 -2.14 -5.54
C ASP A 623 -16.40 -1.86 -4.10
N ILE A 624 -15.58 -1.13 -3.36
CA ILE A 624 -15.88 -0.73 -1.98
C ILE A 624 -16.82 0.46 -1.95
N TYR A 625 -17.77 0.41 -1.00
CA TYR A 625 -18.60 1.53 -0.58
C TYR A 625 -18.60 1.59 0.94
N ARG A 626 -17.97 2.62 1.50
CA ARG A 626 -18.01 2.92 2.92
C ARG A 626 -19.32 3.65 3.22
N LEU A 627 -20.07 3.18 4.22
CA LEU A 627 -21.43 3.63 4.47
C LEU A 627 -21.56 4.43 5.76
N VAL A 628 -20.96 3.94 6.84
CA VAL A 628 -20.94 4.62 8.14
C VAL A 628 -19.52 4.55 8.69
N SER A 629 -18.91 5.71 8.87
CA SER A 629 -17.54 5.80 9.37
C SER A 629 -17.46 5.46 10.86
N PRO A 630 -16.47 4.66 11.30
CA PRO A 630 -16.20 4.45 12.72
C PRO A 630 -15.71 5.73 13.43
N TYR A 631 -15.32 6.76 12.67
CA TYR A 631 -14.86 8.06 13.19
C TYR A 631 -16.01 9.09 13.36
N ASP A 632 -17.26 8.71 13.03
CA ASP A 632 -18.43 9.62 13.06
C ASP A 632 -19.18 9.63 14.41
N ASP A 633 -18.65 9.07 15.46
CA ASP A 633 -19.26 9.05 16.80
C ASP A 633 -20.68 8.47 16.85
N LYS A 634 -21.01 7.53 15.95
CA LYS A 634 -22.33 6.90 15.85
C LYS A 634 -22.43 5.57 16.61
N GLY A 635 -21.32 5.14 17.25
CA GLY A 635 -21.24 3.83 17.91
C GLY A 635 -21.32 2.62 16.97
N MET A 636 -21.15 2.83 15.67
CA MET A 636 -21.18 1.77 14.65
C MET A 636 -20.33 2.12 13.44
N ALA A 637 -19.96 1.09 12.68
CA ALA A 637 -19.33 1.22 11.37
C ALA A 637 -20.01 0.27 10.37
N SER A 638 -19.98 0.64 9.08
CA SER A 638 -20.53 -0.19 8.02
C SER A 638 -19.89 0.10 6.68
N LEU A 639 -19.58 -0.96 5.94
CA LEU A 639 -19.13 -0.90 4.56
C LEU A 639 -19.69 -2.05 3.75
N MET A 640 -19.59 -1.96 2.43
CA MET A 640 -19.96 -3.06 1.55
C MET A 640 -19.06 -3.14 0.33
N TYR A 641 -19.03 -4.32 -0.26
CA TYR A 641 -18.41 -4.59 -1.56
C TYR A 641 -19.47 -5.03 -2.55
N VAL A 642 -19.38 -4.55 -3.78
CA VAL A 642 -20.31 -4.88 -4.86
C VAL A 642 -19.50 -5.40 -6.04
N ASP A 643 -19.91 -6.50 -6.65
CA ASP A 643 -19.26 -7.00 -7.85
C ASP A 643 -19.50 -6.07 -9.05
N GLU A 644 -18.62 -6.12 -10.05
CA GLU A 644 -18.66 -5.24 -11.21
C GLU A 644 -20.01 -5.32 -11.98
N ALA A 645 -20.59 -6.52 -12.05
CA ALA A 645 -21.88 -6.76 -12.72
C ALA A 645 -23.09 -6.30 -11.87
N LYS A 646 -22.87 -5.86 -10.64
CA LYS A 646 -23.91 -5.51 -9.66
C LYS A 646 -24.93 -6.64 -9.49
N GLN A 647 -24.43 -7.89 -9.48
CA GLN A 647 -25.23 -9.08 -9.24
C GLN A 647 -25.15 -9.53 -7.78
N LYS A 648 -24.01 -9.28 -7.15
CA LYS A 648 -23.71 -9.77 -5.81
C LYS A 648 -23.07 -8.67 -4.97
N ALA A 649 -23.43 -8.64 -3.66
CA ALA A 649 -22.79 -7.74 -2.73
C ALA A 649 -22.56 -8.42 -1.37
N ALA A 650 -21.54 -7.97 -0.66
CA ALA A 650 -21.25 -8.35 0.72
C ALA A 650 -21.30 -7.09 1.59
N PHE A 651 -22.22 -7.05 2.54
CA PHE A 651 -22.43 -5.93 3.44
C PHE A 651 -21.97 -6.31 4.84
N PHE A 652 -21.24 -5.40 5.50
CA PHE A 652 -20.73 -5.55 6.85
C PHE A 652 -21.22 -4.43 7.74
N TRP A 653 -21.64 -4.77 8.95
CA TRP A 653 -21.99 -3.84 9.99
C TRP A 653 -21.41 -4.29 11.32
N TRP A 654 -20.81 -3.34 12.03
CA TRP A 654 -20.22 -3.56 13.35
C TRP A 654 -20.73 -2.50 14.31
N LYS A 655 -21.17 -2.93 15.49
CA LYS A 655 -21.39 -2.04 16.62
C LYS A 655 -20.05 -1.87 17.33
N THR A 656 -19.59 -0.63 17.45
CA THR A 656 -18.29 -0.29 18.04
C THR A 656 -18.43 0.18 19.49
N GLU A 657 -19.61 0.69 19.85
CA GLU A 657 -19.93 1.16 21.18
C GLU A 657 -21.45 1.08 21.40
N HIS A 658 -21.89 0.99 22.64
CA HIS A 658 -23.29 0.96 22.95
C HIS A 658 -23.63 1.69 24.26
N PHE A 659 -24.62 2.58 24.20
CA PHE A 659 -25.25 3.19 25.35
C PHE A 659 -26.68 2.68 25.53
N TYR A 660 -27.16 2.63 26.76
CA TYR A 660 -28.53 2.23 27.06
C TYR A 660 -29.53 3.11 26.32
N ASN A 661 -30.55 2.51 25.70
CA ASN A 661 -31.54 3.18 24.85
C ASN A 661 -30.97 3.84 23.57
N GLN A 662 -29.74 3.52 23.14
CA GLN A 662 -29.23 3.96 21.88
C GLN A 662 -29.94 3.23 20.73
N HIS A 663 -30.45 4.01 19.77
CA HIS A 663 -30.99 3.51 18.50
C HIS A 663 -30.02 3.82 17.38
N PHE A 664 -29.68 2.81 16.59
CA PHE A 664 -28.85 3.01 15.40
C PHE A 664 -29.70 3.48 14.23
N PRO A 665 -29.23 4.43 13.42
CA PRO A 665 -29.94 4.84 12.21
C PRO A 665 -30.02 3.66 11.22
N ARG A 666 -30.97 3.76 10.29
CA ARG A 666 -30.99 2.85 9.14
C ARG A 666 -29.70 3.06 8.33
N VAL A 667 -29.11 1.97 7.87
CA VAL A 667 -27.93 2.01 7.03
C VAL A 667 -28.37 1.90 5.58
N THR A 668 -28.22 2.97 4.82
CA THR A 668 -28.44 2.98 3.37
C THR A 668 -27.24 2.36 2.69
N MET A 669 -27.52 1.52 1.70
CA MET A 669 -26.50 0.87 0.87
C MET A 669 -26.05 1.77 -0.29
N ALA A 670 -25.00 1.38 -0.99
CA ALA A 670 -24.52 2.12 -2.16
C ALA A 670 -24.01 1.14 -3.22
N GLY A 671 -23.92 1.60 -4.48
CA GLY A 671 -23.33 0.86 -5.58
C GLY A 671 -24.18 -0.25 -6.19
N LEU A 672 -25.37 -0.53 -5.66
CA LEU A 672 -26.31 -1.49 -6.25
C LEU A 672 -26.92 -0.95 -7.55
N ASP A 673 -27.54 -1.82 -8.30
CA ASP A 673 -28.36 -1.42 -9.46
C ASP A 673 -29.78 -1.10 -8.96
N PRO A 674 -30.28 0.13 -9.09
CA PRO A 674 -31.61 0.50 -8.59
C PRO A 674 -32.74 -0.33 -9.21
N ALA A 675 -32.57 -0.80 -10.44
CA ALA A 675 -33.59 -1.56 -11.18
C ALA A 675 -33.63 -3.05 -10.81
N LYS A 676 -32.57 -3.58 -10.20
CA LYS A 676 -32.51 -4.99 -9.79
C LYS A 676 -33.16 -5.21 -8.44
N SER A 677 -33.64 -6.41 -8.23
CA SER A 677 -34.13 -6.90 -6.92
C SER A 677 -33.11 -7.83 -6.31
N TYR A 678 -32.79 -7.64 -5.04
CA TYR A 678 -31.77 -8.41 -4.33
C TYR A 678 -32.38 -9.21 -3.19
N ARG A 679 -32.08 -10.52 -3.15
CA ARG A 679 -32.34 -11.35 -2.00
C ARG A 679 -31.25 -11.14 -0.94
N VAL A 680 -31.67 -10.82 0.27
CA VAL A 680 -30.77 -10.62 1.42
C VAL A 680 -30.65 -11.92 2.20
N ARG A 681 -29.42 -12.32 2.53
CA ARG A 681 -29.12 -13.50 3.36
C ARG A 681 -28.12 -13.14 4.45
N GLU A 682 -28.44 -13.45 5.71
CA GLU A 682 -27.53 -13.28 6.84
C GLU A 682 -26.47 -14.42 6.85
N LEU A 683 -25.20 -14.06 6.88
CA LEU A 683 -24.05 -14.98 6.97
C LEU A 683 -23.48 -15.02 8.39
N ASN A 684 -22.69 -16.04 8.68
CA ASN A 684 -22.00 -16.26 9.95
C ASN A 684 -22.92 -16.05 11.17
N ARG A 685 -24.14 -16.58 11.07
CA ARG A 685 -25.18 -16.38 12.07
C ARG A 685 -24.96 -17.30 13.27
N ILE A 686 -25.04 -16.73 14.47
CA ILE A 686 -25.07 -17.47 15.74
C ILE A 686 -26.43 -17.39 16.42
N ASP A 687 -27.25 -16.38 16.12
CA ASP A 687 -28.57 -16.21 16.70
C ASP A 687 -29.55 -17.30 16.24
N LYS A 688 -30.38 -17.79 17.13
CA LYS A 688 -31.44 -18.78 16.81
C LYS A 688 -32.47 -18.22 15.84
N LYS A 689 -32.80 -16.92 15.99
CA LYS A 689 -33.71 -16.22 15.08
C LYS A 689 -32.90 -15.41 14.08
N PRO A 690 -33.15 -15.53 12.77
CA PRO A 690 -32.52 -14.71 11.76
C PRO A 690 -32.96 -13.25 11.88
N LEU A 691 -32.22 -12.34 11.25
CA LEU A 691 -32.64 -10.96 11.05
C LEU A 691 -33.99 -10.91 10.32
N LYS A 692 -34.82 -9.91 10.61
CA LYS A 692 -36.20 -9.79 10.05
C LYS A 692 -36.23 -9.69 8.52
N TRP A 693 -35.13 -9.35 7.88
CA TRP A 693 -34.98 -9.26 6.43
C TRP A 693 -34.19 -10.43 5.79
N ASP A 694 -33.76 -11.41 6.58
CA ASP A 694 -33.14 -12.61 6.05
C ASP A 694 -34.14 -13.37 5.14
N GLY A 695 -33.69 -13.75 3.95
CA GLY A 695 -34.51 -14.37 2.90
C GLY A 695 -35.45 -13.41 2.14
N LYS A 696 -35.56 -12.14 2.54
CA LYS A 696 -36.42 -11.17 1.88
C LYS A 696 -35.74 -10.61 0.63
N VAL A 697 -36.60 -10.11 -0.29
CA VAL A 697 -36.18 -9.48 -1.53
C VAL A 697 -36.54 -8.01 -1.50
N PHE A 698 -35.59 -7.15 -1.84
CA PHE A 698 -35.76 -5.70 -1.91
C PHE A 698 -35.19 -5.18 -3.22
N THR A 699 -35.73 -4.11 -3.76
CA THR A 699 -35.12 -3.43 -4.91
C THR A 699 -33.83 -2.72 -4.49
N GLY A 700 -32.88 -2.60 -5.41
CA GLY A 700 -31.65 -1.83 -5.16
C GLY A 700 -31.96 -0.40 -4.81
N GLU A 701 -32.97 0.22 -5.45
CA GLU A 701 -33.44 1.55 -5.10
C GLU A 701 -33.88 1.64 -3.63
N PHE A 702 -34.71 0.70 -3.14
CA PHE A 702 -35.12 0.67 -1.73
C PHE A 702 -33.93 0.56 -0.79
N LEU A 703 -32.99 -0.31 -1.08
CA LEU A 703 -31.79 -0.53 -0.25
C LEU A 703 -30.89 0.70 -0.20
N MET A 704 -30.79 1.44 -1.32
CA MET A 704 -29.96 2.64 -1.43
C MET A 704 -30.64 3.92 -0.91
N THR A 705 -31.97 3.96 -0.85
CA THR A 705 -32.69 5.16 -0.38
C THR A 705 -33.20 5.01 1.05
N ASN A 706 -33.78 3.86 1.40
CA ASN A 706 -34.34 3.59 2.73
C ASN A 706 -33.40 2.80 3.64
N GLY A 707 -32.56 1.96 3.07
CA GLY A 707 -31.64 1.10 3.82
C GLY A 707 -32.30 0.12 4.75
N LEU A 708 -31.49 -0.51 5.60
CA LEU A 708 -31.92 -1.49 6.59
C LEU A 708 -31.66 -0.96 8.00
N GLU A 709 -32.64 -1.20 8.89
CA GLU A 709 -32.52 -0.89 10.31
C GLU A 709 -31.69 -1.99 10.99
N MET A 710 -30.59 -1.65 11.62
CA MET A 710 -29.75 -2.61 12.30
C MET A 710 -30.25 -2.91 13.71
N PRO A 711 -30.11 -4.15 14.23
CA PRO A 711 -30.65 -4.53 15.51
C PRO A 711 -29.94 -3.79 16.66
N TYR A 712 -30.72 -3.46 17.70
CA TYR A 712 -30.23 -2.90 18.95
C TYR A 712 -30.64 -3.76 20.15
N ASN A 713 -30.24 -3.38 21.34
CA ASN A 713 -30.07 -4.22 22.53
C ASN A 713 -31.27 -4.98 23.12
N PHE A 714 -32.48 -4.68 22.77
CA PHE A 714 -33.66 -5.36 23.35
C PHE A 714 -34.14 -6.55 22.54
N SER A 715 -33.25 -7.17 21.78
CA SER A 715 -33.59 -8.39 21.06
C SER A 715 -33.22 -9.63 21.87
N ASP A 716 -33.98 -10.72 21.70
CA ASP A 716 -33.68 -12.06 22.22
C ASP A 716 -32.49 -12.72 21.51
N ARG A 717 -31.57 -11.93 21.00
CA ARG A 717 -30.45 -12.39 20.18
C ARG A 717 -29.23 -12.73 21.03
N GLU A 718 -28.51 -13.75 20.62
CA GLU A 718 -27.25 -14.15 21.22
C GLU A 718 -26.13 -13.16 20.86
N ASN A 719 -26.17 -12.57 19.64
CA ASN A 719 -25.23 -11.55 19.17
C ASN A 719 -25.64 -10.14 19.65
N ARG A 720 -25.43 -9.88 20.91
CA ARG A 720 -25.74 -8.61 21.59
C ARG A 720 -24.57 -8.18 22.48
N GLY A 721 -24.66 -7.00 23.07
CA GLY A 721 -23.57 -6.40 23.86
C GLY A 721 -22.84 -5.33 23.07
N ASP A 722 -21.74 -4.81 23.59
CA ASP A 722 -21.02 -3.67 22.99
C ASP A 722 -20.43 -3.98 21.62
N LEU A 723 -19.86 -5.18 21.45
CA LEU A 723 -19.23 -5.61 20.21
C LEU A 723 -20.06 -6.70 19.55
N SER A 724 -21.05 -6.29 18.76
CA SER A 724 -21.86 -7.19 17.92
C SER A 724 -21.77 -6.82 16.45
N SER A 725 -22.01 -7.78 15.56
CA SER A 725 -21.81 -7.60 14.13
C SER A 725 -22.75 -8.46 13.29
N HIS A 726 -22.99 -8.02 12.06
CA HIS A 726 -23.77 -8.75 11.06
C HIS A 726 -23.10 -8.66 9.70
N VAL A 727 -23.11 -9.76 8.97
CA VAL A 727 -22.67 -9.87 7.58
C VAL A 727 -23.87 -10.28 6.74
N LEU A 728 -24.15 -9.52 5.68
CA LEU A 728 -25.22 -9.82 4.74
C LEU A 728 -24.64 -10.09 3.36
N TYR A 729 -25.13 -11.14 2.73
CA TYR A 729 -24.91 -11.43 1.30
C TYR A 729 -26.16 -11.02 0.54
N LEU A 730 -25.99 -10.28 -0.53
CA LEU A 730 -27.04 -9.85 -1.43
C LEU A 730 -26.81 -10.48 -2.80
N GLU A 731 -27.88 -11.01 -3.39
CA GLU A 731 -27.85 -11.62 -4.72
C GLU A 731 -29.06 -11.19 -5.54
N ALA A 732 -28.79 -10.64 -6.74
CA ALA A 732 -29.83 -10.24 -7.66
C ALA A 732 -30.65 -11.45 -8.14
N GLN A 733 -31.96 -11.25 -8.26
CA GLN A 733 -32.93 -12.27 -8.68
C GLN A 733 -33.30 -12.14 -10.15
#